data_68f784515644e023402d6d55e5ec80ca
#
_entry.id   68f784515644e023402d6d55e5ec80ca
#
_cell.length_a   1.000
_cell.length_b   1.000
_cell.length_c   1.000
_cell.angle_alpha   90.00
_cell.angle_beta   90.00
_cell.angle_gamma   90.00
#
_symmetry.space_group_name_H-M   'P 1'
#
loop_
_entity.id
_entity.type
_entity.pdbx_description
1 polymer ?
#
loop_
_entity_poly.entity_id
_entity_poly.type
_entity_poly.pdbx_seq_one_letter_code
_entity_poly.pdbx_strand_id
1 'polypeptide(L)'
;LIFSAREAKRLGLTFEISLSNGYVAVWPWITKELSRKLLCYSELKLSSGECYNDIFPAPSADEFWDVKTLAFPVPSALQWQEKVLIAQRTRFEKATKLVYDFGEAFTARSITYNEYNGSKHPTLCMNWPGAPSDEFYGDGFVAYPPFGTLEASNDGVHYQAVCTLPTLYRLHYREKSISFPAVTARYFRLNLHDWDVPGKQRALDLRKVTLSDKPMTETWQSRAGLQSEYIAANETPVYSKDELIHSEDFIDVSHLLQADGRFCWTAPDDGRSWMLLRVAQTSTKAKTKHGRPGQMGLECDKLSAEAARLQWNSFAQLIIDSLSALGLKPLGVAMDSHEVGSQNWTHHYPQEFQSLHGYDVQDYLPALLGFVVDSKEKSDEILFHHRQTLAHLVNVRYFAVLDSMAAAAGVRLTAQAMGNAQHMICDNIAAKGSVRRPQGEFWAKHQHGCYDIKEASSAAHLYGKQIASAEAFTDAKYSQSLSYLKTLADYAFAFHLNELVVCASAYQPWLDKIPGNTANGREYCLNRNNSMWPLSNGFWDYQARCAYMMRQGSPVVDLCIYLGSDVPNKILSHRLPVIPEGYDWDVCTDDALLRVLSARDGRLHAAGGMSYSVLLVERLATLSAQAEAKLAQLKASGLPVYDARVSGDYALQNFLDSLGLQPDVRFHSANLPENRLFFAHRRVEAAGTMVSRALAFGSNAREDFDIYFFSNHSPETFSQEMVFRDSQGKVAEFWSPLDARRYRLQSSENEDGNLQLRLSLAPDESGFVVLRHPNAMPLASLYRSDNHSDSVIEINDDWQVDFLLAKDTLSLMMPQLCDWTLLDDERLKYHSGRAIYHRFFNVAKIAENRRVFLRLSGLHAAASLRINGQEVGFIWCSPWEIDVTDYLQEGQNALEIQVVNQLSNRMIGDLYLPENERSTFATTPIVKPSDKLLPAGITNAVELIIR
;
A
#
# COMPACT_ATOMS: atom_id res chain seq x y z
N LEU A 1 -18.73 -16.10 16.45
CA LEU A 1 -17.36 -16.62 16.53
C LEU A 1 -17.31 -18.15 16.69
N ILE A 2 -17.88 -18.74 17.78
CA ILE A 2 -17.83 -20.20 18.02
C ILE A 2 -18.44 -20.98 16.86
N PHE A 3 -19.60 -20.57 16.35
CA PHE A 3 -20.22 -21.19 15.18
C PHE A 3 -19.27 -21.12 13.94
N SER A 4 -18.72 -19.96 13.63
CA SER A 4 -17.81 -19.80 12.49
C SER A 4 -16.54 -20.65 12.63
N ALA A 5 -15.96 -20.72 13.83
CA ALA A 5 -14.78 -21.53 14.10
C ALA A 5 -15.09 -23.05 13.98
N ARG A 6 -16.29 -23.51 14.43
CA ARG A 6 -16.74 -24.88 14.23
C ARG A 6 -16.95 -25.23 12.77
N GLU A 7 -17.57 -24.33 11.99
CA GLU A 7 -17.78 -24.53 10.56
C GLU A 7 -16.46 -24.54 9.79
N ALA A 8 -15.52 -23.62 10.10
CA ALA A 8 -14.18 -23.65 9.53
C ALA A 8 -13.51 -25.02 9.79
N LYS A 9 -13.53 -25.50 11.03
CA LYS A 9 -12.99 -26.83 11.37
C LYS A 9 -13.69 -27.95 10.62
N ARG A 10 -15.03 -27.94 10.54
CA ARG A 10 -15.83 -28.93 9.79
C ARG A 10 -15.46 -29.00 8.32
N LEU A 11 -15.15 -27.86 7.72
CA LEU A 11 -14.78 -27.71 6.31
C LEU A 11 -13.28 -27.90 6.06
N GLY A 12 -12.47 -28.18 7.08
CA GLY A 12 -11.01 -28.27 6.94
C GLY A 12 -10.32 -26.94 6.71
N LEU A 13 -11.01 -25.83 7.00
CA LEU A 13 -10.49 -24.48 6.89
C LEU A 13 -9.81 -24.04 8.18
N THR A 14 -8.88 -23.11 8.08
CA THR A 14 -8.31 -22.40 9.23
C THR A 14 -9.18 -21.20 9.60
N PHE A 15 -9.09 -20.78 10.86
CA PHE A 15 -9.82 -19.64 11.38
C PHE A 15 -8.84 -18.62 11.95
N GLU A 16 -8.99 -17.37 11.59
CA GLU A 16 -8.23 -16.24 12.12
C GLU A 16 -9.17 -15.18 12.67
N ILE A 17 -8.69 -14.36 13.59
CA ILE A 17 -9.44 -13.25 14.18
C ILE A 17 -8.74 -11.93 13.89
N SER A 18 -9.50 -10.85 13.73
CA SER A 18 -8.93 -9.49 13.65
C SER A 18 -8.67 -8.96 15.05
N LEU A 19 -7.47 -8.42 15.28
CA LEU A 19 -7.12 -7.78 16.56
C LEU A 19 -7.82 -6.44 16.71
N SER A 20 -8.24 -5.82 15.61
CA SER A 20 -8.72 -4.47 15.59
C SER A 20 -7.62 -3.44 15.92
N ASN A 21 -7.23 -2.64 14.95
CA ASN A 21 -6.06 -1.78 15.07
C ASN A 21 -6.23 -0.49 14.28
N GLY A 22 -6.94 0.47 14.88
CA GLY A 22 -7.16 1.75 14.23
C GLY A 22 -8.21 1.76 13.13
N TYR A 23 -8.33 0.69 12.36
CA TYR A 23 -9.35 0.56 11.31
C TYR A 23 -10.65 -0.06 11.80
N VAL A 24 -10.59 -1.11 12.60
CA VAL A 24 -11.76 -1.82 13.12
C VAL A 24 -12.07 -1.41 14.56
N ALA A 25 -13.34 -1.31 14.92
CA ALA A 25 -13.78 -0.88 16.23
C ALA A 25 -13.35 -1.82 17.35
N VAL A 26 -12.78 -1.29 18.39
CA VAL A 26 -12.51 -1.96 19.65
C VAL A 26 -13.39 -1.42 20.79
N TRP A 27 -13.57 -2.24 21.82
CA TRP A 27 -14.21 -1.83 23.02
C TRP A 27 -13.37 -0.83 23.84
N PRO A 28 -13.97 0.01 24.68
CA PRO A 28 -13.30 1.12 25.36
C PRO A 28 -12.49 0.68 26.59
N TRP A 29 -11.52 -0.22 26.41
CA TRP A 29 -10.61 -0.62 27.51
C TRP A 29 -9.33 0.20 27.59
N ILE A 30 -8.98 0.94 26.51
CA ILE A 30 -7.81 1.82 26.54
C ILE A 30 -8.14 3.08 27.33
N THR A 31 -7.38 3.32 28.40
CA THR A 31 -7.52 4.54 29.21
C THR A 31 -6.82 5.71 28.52
N LYS A 32 -7.04 6.92 29.01
CA LYS A 32 -6.40 8.12 28.43
C LYS A 32 -4.89 8.09 28.62
N GLU A 33 -4.41 7.54 29.72
CA GLU A 33 -2.99 7.38 30.05
C GLU A 33 -2.28 6.42 29.09
N LEU A 34 -2.97 5.39 28.61
CA LEU A 34 -2.48 4.40 27.66
C LEU A 34 -2.94 4.67 26.22
N SER A 35 -3.59 5.81 25.98
CA SER A 35 -3.96 6.25 24.65
C SER A 35 -2.82 6.99 23.96
N ARG A 36 -2.91 7.11 22.64
CA ARG A 36 -1.97 7.90 21.83
C ARG A 36 -1.84 9.34 22.31
N LYS A 37 -0.62 9.87 22.33
CA LYS A 37 -0.31 11.19 22.83
C LYS A 37 0.43 12.07 21.83
N LEU A 38 0.24 13.37 22.00
CA LEU A 38 0.99 14.42 21.32
C LEU A 38 1.51 15.41 22.34
N LEU A 39 2.67 16.00 22.04
CA LEU A 39 3.15 17.17 22.75
C LEU A 39 2.24 18.36 22.52
N CYS A 40 2.04 19.14 23.56
CA CYS A 40 1.38 20.44 23.55
C CYS A 40 2.14 21.38 24.47
N TYR A 41 1.93 22.69 24.35
CA TYR A 41 2.65 23.67 25.13
C TYR A 41 1.87 24.95 25.35
N SER A 42 2.34 25.76 26.27
CA SER A 42 1.95 27.16 26.48
C SER A 42 3.17 28.02 26.75
N GLU A 43 3.09 29.29 26.40
CA GLU A 43 4.15 30.28 26.50
C GLU A 43 3.72 31.42 27.44
N LEU A 44 4.69 31.96 28.22
CA LEU A 44 4.54 33.15 29.01
C LEU A 44 5.80 34.00 28.93
N LYS A 45 5.70 35.23 28.45
CA LYS A 45 6.84 36.15 28.35
C LYS A 45 6.85 37.08 29.59
N LEU A 46 8.03 37.24 30.17
CA LEU A 46 8.31 38.15 31.29
C LEU A 46 9.36 39.18 30.91
N SER A 47 9.28 40.38 31.50
CA SER A 47 10.32 41.40 31.41
C SER A 47 11.47 41.07 32.37
N SER A 48 12.63 41.69 32.17
CA SER A 48 13.75 41.61 33.14
C SER A 48 13.29 41.99 34.53
N GLY A 49 13.60 41.17 35.55
CA GLY A 49 13.25 41.38 36.96
C GLY A 49 11.77 41.19 37.29
N GLU A 50 10.91 40.91 36.33
CA GLU A 50 9.47 40.70 36.55
C GLU A 50 9.21 39.41 37.34
N CYS A 51 8.37 39.53 38.39
CA CYS A 51 7.94 38.39 39.18
C CYS A 51 6.55 37.93 38.69
N TYR A 52 6.44 36.69 38.27
CA TYR A 52 5.16 36.05 38.00
C TYR A 52 4.73 35.19 39.19
N ASN A 53 3.54 35.40 39.71
CA ASN A 53 3.01 34.63 40.82
C ASN A 53 1.48 34.46 40.64
N ASP A 54 1.12 33.55 39.77
CA ASP A 54 -0.27 33.25 39.38
C ASP A 54 -0.39 31.83 38.79
N ILE A 55 -1.53 31.46 38.29
CA ILE A 55 -1.78 30.21 37.53
C ILE A 55 -1.07 30.30 36.18
N PHE A 56 -0.14 29.40 35.94
CA PHE A 56 0.54 29.31 34.62
C PHE A 56 -0.48 29.00 33.54
N PRO A 57 -0.43 29.67 32.37
CA PRO A 57 -1.33 29.36 31.25
C PRO A 57 -1.33 27.89 30.92
N ALA A 58 -2.52 27.28 30.80
CA ALA A 58 -2.62 25.87 30.41
C ALA A 58 -2.27 25.70 28.94
N PRO A 59 -1.61 24.59 28.55
CA PRO A 59 -1.49 24.19 27.16
C PRO A 59 -2.84 24.10 26.46
N SER A 60 -2.85 24.30 25.17
CA SER A 60 -4.07 24.23 24.31
C SER A 60 -4.66 22.83 24.25
N ALA A 61 -5.06 22.24 25.38
CA ALA A 61 -5.65 20.91 25.50
C ALA A 61 -6.61 20.87 26.70
N ASP A 62 -7.74 20.14 26.54
CA ASP A 62 -8.71 20.01 27.65
C ASP A 62 -8.16 19.19 28.83
N GLU A 63 -7.19 18.34 28.57
CA GLU A 63 -6.54 17.48 29.55
C GLU A 63 -5.10 17.20 29.10
N PHE A 64 -4.17 17.33 30.01
CA PHE A 64 -2.75 17.15 29.70
C PHE A 64 -1.98 16.70 30.95
N TRP A 65 -0.77 16.21 30.75
CA TRP A 65 0.21 15.82 31.75
C TRP A 65 1.51 16.58 31.46
N ASP A 66 1.99 17.33 32.47
CA ASP A 66 3.23 18.09 32.32
C ASP A 66 4.42 17.20 32.02
N VAL A 67 5.31 17.66 31.15
CA VAL A 67 6.58 17.02 30.80
C VAL A 67 7.74 17.82 31.40
N LYS A 68 7.84 19.12 31.08
CA LYS A 68 8.91 20.01 31.57
C LYS A 68 8.48 21.46 31.42
N THR A 69 8.92 22.31 32.31
CA THR A 69 8.79 23.76 32.20
C THR A 69 10.16 24.39 32.15
N LEU A 70 10.45 25.09 31.05
CA LEU A 70 11.74 25.71 30.78
C LEU A 70 11.61 27.23 30.83
N ALA A 71 12.62 27.90 31.39
CA ALA A 71 12.83 29.34 31.29
C ALA A 71 14.07 29.61 30.44
N PHE A 72 14.00 30.55 29.50
CA PHE A 72 15.15 30.96 28.68
C PHE A 72 15.02 32.43 28.27
N PRO A 73 16.14 33.13 28.01
CA PRO A 73 16.09 34.51 27.55
C PRO A 73 15.58 34.60 26.12
N VAL A 74 14.79 35.61 25.85
CA VAL A 74 14.41 35.93 24.47
C VAL A 74 15.66 36.43 23.72
N PRO A 75 16.00 35.88 22.57
CA PRO A 75 17.15 36.34 21.78
C PRO A 75 17.10 37.83 21.50
N SER A 76 18.26 38.50 21.58
CA SER A 76 18.32 39.96 21.51
C SER A 76 17.79 40.58 20.22
N ALA A 77 17.82 39.85 19.12
CA ALA A 77 17.25 40.27 17.82
C ALA A 77 15.73 40.09 17.71
N LEU A 78 15.07 39.49 18.74
CA LEU A 78 13.66 39.14 18.70
C LEU A 78 12.86 39.97 19.70
N GLN A 79 11.61 40.25 19.35
CA GLN A 79 10.60 40.77 20.27
C GLN A 79 9.64 39.69 20.78
N TRP A 80 9.73 38.47 20.22
CA TRP A 80 8.81 37.35 20.50
C TRP A 80 7.36 37.73 20.29
N GLN A 81 7.07 38.25 19.09
CA GLN A 81 5.76 38.76 18.72
C GLN A 81 5.14 38.02 17.57
N GLU A 82 3.81 38.02 17.57
CA GLU A 82 3.00 37.49 16.49
C GLU A 82 1.99 38.52 16.01
N LYS A 83 1.75 38.58 14.72
CA LYS A 83 0.70 39.37 14.09
C LYS A 83 -0.34 38.41 13.50
N VAL A 84 -1.56 38.41 14.02
CA VAL A 84 -2.65 37.57 13.53
C VAL A 84 -3.20 38.18 12.25
N LEU A 85 -3.05 37.52 11.13
CA LEU A 85 -3.57 37.96 9.84
C LEU A 85 -4.99 37.44 9.60
N ILE A 86 -5.26 36.19 9.92
CA ILE A 86 -6.61 35.61 9.91
C ILE A 86 -6.83 34.94 11.26
N ALA A 87 -7.85 35.43 12.02
CA ALA A 87 -8.10 34.97 13.38
C ALA A 87 -9.09 33.80 13.45
N GLN A 88 -9.99 33.68 12.49
CA GLN A 88 -11.05 32.67 12.45
C GLN A 88 -11.24 32.11 11.05
N ARG A 89 -11.92 30.98 10.94
CA ARG A 89 -12.17 30.33 9.67
C ARG A 89 -12.77 31.32 8.65
N THR A 90 -12.03 31.50 7.56
CA THR A 90 -12.42 32.37 6.44
C THR A 90 -12.35 31.55 5.15
N ARG A 91 -13.42 31.63 4.35
CA ARG A 91 -13.55 30.90 3.09
C ARG A 91 -13.42 31.85 1.90
N PHE A 92 -12.60 31.48 0.94
CA PHE A 92 -12.33 32.22 -0.29
C PHE A 92 -12.81 31.40 -1.49
N GLU A 93 -13.75 31.97 -2.26
CA GLU A 93 -14.30 31.34 -3.47
C GLU A 93 -13.53 31.76 -4.74
N LYS A 94 -12.69 32.79 -4.66
CA LYS A 94 -11.90 33.34 -5.76
C LYS A 94 -10.61 33.97 -5.26
N ALA A 95 -9.64 34.12 -6.16
CA ALA A 95 -8.37 34.82 -5.90
C ALA A 95 -8.61 36.15 -5.18
N THR A 96 -7.86 36.39 -4.13
CA THR A 96 -8.06 37.54 -3.21
C THR A 96 -6.71 38.04 -2.70
N LYS A 97 -6.59 39.34 -2.55
CA LYS A 97 -5.44 39.99 -1.92
C LYS A 97 -5.89 40.62 -0.60
N LEU A 98 -5.27 40.21 0.49
CA LEU A 98 -5.51 40.76 1.83
C LEU A 98 -4.29 41.57 2.24
N VAL A 99 -4.47 42.88 2.45
CA VAL A 99 -3.39 43.81 2.83
C VAL A 99 -3.52 44.13 4.33
N TYR A 100 -2.39 44.08 5.01
CA TYR A 100 -2.24 44.37 6.42
C TYR A 100 -1.25 45.54 6.61
N ASP A 101 -1.70 46.68 7.13
CA ASP A 101 -0.85 47.78 7.57
C ASP A 101 -0.67 47.67 9.07
N PHE A 102 0.55 47.43 9.52
CA PHE A 102 0.85 47.30 10.93
C PHE A 102 1.10 48.66 11.61
N GLY A 103 1.06 49.75 10.83
CA GLY A 103 1.33 51.09 11.34
C GLY A 103 2.79 51.44 11.55
N GLU A 104 3.57 50.42 11.91
CA GLU A 104 5.00 50.45 12.12
C GLU A 104 5.71 49.25 11.39
N ALA A 105 7.03 49.33 11.27
CA ALA A 105 7.80 48.25 10.71
C ALA A 105 7.78 47.04 11.65
N PHE A 106 7.51 45.85 11.09
CA PHE A 106 7.55 44.55 11.75
C PHE A 106 8.55 43.64 11.04
N THR A 107 9.43 43.00 11.81
CA THR A 107 10.36 42.02 11.27
C THR A 107 9.75 40.64 11.39
N ALA A 108 9.41 40.03 10.26
CA ALA A 108 8.87 38.67 10.20
C ALA A 108 9.95 37.66 9.81
N ARG A 109 9.88 36.44 10.34
CA ARG A 109 10.78 35.31 10.06
C ARG A 109 10.03 34.02 9.74
N SER A 110 8.75 33.93 10.09
CA SER A 110 7.91 32.76 9.78
C SER A 110 6.44 33.16 9.62
N ILE A 111 5.73 32.38 8.83
CA ILE A 111 4.26 32.40 8.74
C ILE A 111 3.74 31.02 9.06
N THR A 112 2.72 30.97 9.92
CA THR A 112 2.04 29.75 10.30
C THR A 112 0.56 29.84 9.90
N TYR A 113 0.07 28.79 9.22
CA TYR A 113 -1.32 28.76 8.76
C TYR A 113 -1.93 27.37 8.89
N ASN A 114 -3.26 27.32 8.90
CA ASN A 114 -4.05 26.12 8.99
C ASN A 114 -5.14 26.16 7.90
N GLU A 115 -5.03 25.29 6.90
CA GLU A 115 -6.04 25.14 5.85
C GLU A 115 -7.11 24.13 6.29
N TYR A 116 -8.37 24.52 6.16
CA TYR A 116 -9.49 23.65 6.42
C TYR A 116 -9.93 22.91 5.15
N ASN A 117 -9.87 21.61 5.18
CA ASN A 117 -10.16 20.77 4.01
C ASN A 117 -11.59 20.17 4.00
N GLY A 118 -12.46 20.59 4.87
CA GLY A 118 -13.85 20.08 4.94
C GLY A 118 -14.03 18.75 5.65
N SER A 119 -12.96 18.12 6.19
CA SER A 119 -13.11 16.90 6.96
C SER A 119 -13.92 17.13 8.23
N LYS A 120 -14.92 16.29 8.48
CA LYS A 120 -15.74 16.31 9.69
C LYS A 120 -15.05 15.70 10.91
N HIS A 121 -13.93 15.01 10.70
CA HIS A 121 -13.22 14.25 11.73
C HIS A 121 -11.78 14.72 11.89
N PRO A 122 -11.49 15.67 12.78
CA PRO A 122 -10.16 16.23 12.95
C PRO A 122 -9.11 15.22 13.46
N THR A 123 -9.55 14.10 13.99
CA THR A 123 -8.69 13.04 14.55
C THR A 123 -8.49 11.85 13.61
N LEU A 124 -9.21 11.79 12.52
CA LEU A 124 -9.07 10.79 11.48
C LEU A 124 -8.13 11.35 10.42
N CYS A 125 -6.88 11.04 10.56
CA CYS A 125 -5.91 11.23 9.50
C CYS A 125 -6.11 10.11 8.49
N MET A 126 -7.09 10.26 7.65
CA MET A 126 -7.15 9.47 6.45
C MET A 126 -6.44 10.25 5.36
N ASN A 127 -5.32 9.77 4.91
CA ASN A 127 -4.81 10.03 3.58
C ASN A 127 -5.72 9.36 2.57
N TRP A 128 -6.98 9.68 2.69
CA TRP A 128 -7.91 9.33 1.65
C TRP A 128 -7.85 10.46 0.63
N PRO A 129 -7.04 10.31 -0.39
CA PRO A 129 -6.98 11.29 -1.42
C PRO A 129 -8.33 11.29 -2.14
N GLY A 130 -8.99 12.42 -2.30
CA GLY A 130 -9.91 12.62 -3.41
C GLY A 130 -9.10 12.95 -4.64
N ALA A 131 -7.81 12.62 -4.65
CA ALA A 131 -6.98 12.59 -5.82
C ALA A 131 -7.60 11.62 -6.81
N PRO A 132 -7.48 11.84 -8.09
CA PRO A 132 -7.70 10.83 -9.09
C PRO A 132 -6.97 9.56 -8.66
N SER A 133 -7.61 8.45 -8.86
CA SER A 133 -7.20 7.15 -8.37
C SER A 133 -5.78 6.74 -8.75
N ASP A 134 -5.28 7.23 -9.87
CA ASP A 134 -3.96 6.91 -10.40
C ASP A 134 -2.80 7.54 -9.60
N GLU A 135 -3.09 8.62 -8.88
CA GLU A 135 -2.13 9.33 -8.06
C GLU A 135 -1.96 8.73 -6.66
N PHE A 136 -2.86 7.85 -6.27
CA PHE A 136 -2.86 7.22 -4.95
C PHE A 136 -1.89 6.04 -4.86
N TYR A 137 -1.76 5.27 -5.93
CA TYR A 137 -0.92 4.07 -6.01
C TYR A 137 0.31 4.24 -6.90
N GLY A 138 0.28 5.21 -7.80
CA GLY A 138 1.47 5.76 -8.40
C GLY A 138 2.23 6.58 -7.37
N ASP A 139 2.98 7.53 -7.74
CA ASP A 139 3.81 8.33 -6.84
C ASP A 139 3.07 9.23 -5.88
N GLY A 140 1.77 9.23 -5.94
CA GLY A 140 0.81 9.68 -4.96
C GLY A 140 0.96 11.08 -4.40
N PHE A 141 1.96 11.80 -4.82
CA PHE A 141 2.13 13.22 -4.51
C PHE A 141 1.73 14.04 -5.72
N VAL A 142 0.45 14.26 -5.89
CA VAL A 142 0.05 15.45 -6.63
C VAL A 142 0.52 16.62 -5.79
N ALA A 143 1.58 17.26 -6.24
CA ALA A 143 1.92 18.58 -5.75
C ALA A 143 0.75 19.49 -6.11
N TYR A 144 -0.16 19.70 -5.16
CA TYR A 144 -1.13 20.79 -5.32
C TYR A 144 -0.35 22.07 -5.50
N PRO A 145 -0.74 22.95 -6.45
CA PRO A 145 -0.10 24.24 -6.58
C PRO A 145 -0.18 25.00 -5.26
N PRO A 146 0.83 25.80 -4.91
CA PRO A 146 0.73 26.70 -3.78
C PRO A 146 -0.54 27.53 -3.91
N PHE A 147 -1.25 27.78 -2.79
CA PHE A 147 -2.48 28.55 -2.82
C PHE A 147 -2.24 30.07 -2.71
N GLY A 148 -1.00 30.51 -2.83
CA GLY A 148 -0.68 31.90 -2.81
C GLY A 148 0.75 32.22 -2.38
N THR A 149 0.98 33.51 -2.13
CA THR A 149 2.25 34.05 -1.66
C THR A 149 2.04 34.99 -0.48
N LEU A 150 3.00 35.03 0.42
CA LEU A 150 3.20 36.14 1.34
C LEU A 150 4.09 37.18 0.64
N GLU A 151 3.68 38.44 0.70
CA GLU A 151 4.42 39.56 0.10
C GLU A 151 4.58 40.68 1.13
N ALA A 152 5.62 41.48 1.02
CA ALA A 152 5.95 42.59 1.90
C ALA A 152 6.19 43.89 1.15
N SER A 153 5.90 45.06 1.78
CA SER A 153 6.11 46.40 1.21
C SER A 153 6.34 47.39 2.33
N ASN A 154 7.16 48.48 2.03
CA ASN A 154 7.35 49.60 2.92
C ASN A 154 6.50 50.80 2.55
N ASP A 155 6.00 50.87 1.31
CA ASP A 155 5.21 52.00 0.81
C ASP A 155 3.71 51.65 0.60
N GLY A 156 3.34 50.35 0.78
CA GLY A 156 1.98 49.84 0.55
C GLY A 156 1.58 49.73 -0.92
N VAL A 157 2.48 50.03 -1.86
CA VAL A 157 2.26 50.03 -3.32
C VAL A 157 3.08 48.97 -4.01
N HIS A 158 4.38 48.94 -3.74
CA HIS A 158 5.33 48.02 -4.35
C HIS A 158 5.58 46.84 -3.40
N TYR A 159 5.09 45.66 -3.77
CA TYR A 159 5.20 44.42 -3.00
C TYR A 159 6.22 43.47 -3.58
N GLN A 160 7.02 42.88 -2.72
CA GLN A 160 7.97 41.81 -3.06
C GLN A 160 7.53 40.51 -2.43
N ALA A 161 7.67 39.43 -3.15
CA ALA A 161 7.36 38.10 -2.63
C ALA A 161 8.34 37.69 -1.52
N VAL A 162 7.83 37.19 -0.42
CA VAL A 162 8.58 36.69 0.74
C VAL A 162 8.70 35.18 0.67
N CYS A 163 7.55 34.49 0.56
CA CYS A 163 7.51 33.04 0.41
C CYS A 163 6.22 32.61 -0.32
N THR A 164 6.24 31.40 -0.86
CA THR A 164 5.05 30.72 -1.35
C THR A 164 4.32 30.04 -0.17
N LEU A 165 3.00 29.84 -0.34
CA LEU A 165 2.13 29.17 0.64
C LEU A 165 1.70 27.82 0.06
N PRO A 166 2.45 26.73 0.29
CA PRO A 166 2.12 25.40 -0.19
C PRO A 166 0.76 24.96 0.37
N THR A 167 -0.02 24.31 -0.49
CA THR A 167 -1.28 23.69 -0.09
C THR A 167 -1.00 22.57 0.91
N LEU A 168 -1.74 22.54 2.01
CA LEU A 168 -1.72 21.41 2.92
C LEU A 168 -2.47 20.25 2.26
N TYR A 169 -1.72 19.16 2.06
CA TYR A 169 -2.31 17.95 1.49
C TYR A 169 -3.37 17.40 2.45
N ARG A 170 -4.62 17.57 2.08
CA ARG A 170 -5.88 16.93 2.52
C ARG A 170 -6.22 16.78 3.98
N LEU A 171 -5.33 16.89 4.93
CA LEU A 171 -5.58 16.13 6.15
C LEU A 171 -5.69 16.93 7.39
N HIS A 172 -5.39 18.23 7.36
CA HIS A 172 -4.89 18.70 8.60
C HIS A 172 -5.63 19.92 9.09
N TYR A 173 -6.27 19.70 10.19
CA TYR A 173 -6.57 20.70 11.18
C TYR A 173 -5.30 21.27 11.86
N ARG A 174 -4.10 20.93 11.32
CA ARG A 174 -2.85 21.27 11.96
C ARG A 174 -2.10 22.33 11.18
N GLU A 175 -1.36 23.13 11.92
CA GLU A 175 -0.65 24.27 11.42
C GLU A 175 0.57 23.85 10.61
N LYS A 176 0.85 24.55 9.52
CA LYS A 176 2.10 24.50 8.80
C LYS A 176 2.85 25.80 8.97
N SER A 177 4.11 25.72 9.36
CA SER A 177 5.00 26.87 9.43
C SER A 177 5.93 26.90 8.22
N ILE A 178 6.04 28.06 7.61
CA ILE A 178 7.01 28.37 6.58
C ILE A 178 7.99 29.36 7.15
N SER A 179 9.26 29.07 7.06
CA SER A 179 10.36 29.90 7.53
C SER A 179 11.02 30.61 6.36
N PHE A 180 11.48 31.83 6.60
CA PHE A 180 12.18 32.64 5.62
C PHE A 180 13.17 33.59 6.28
N PRO A 181 14.22 34.08 5.55
CA PRO A 181 15.11 35.10 6.07
C PRO A 181 14.36 36.33 6.55
N ALA A 182 14.86 36.97 7.60
CA ALA A 182 14.20 38.11 8.24
C ALA A 182 13.78 39.19 7.22
N VAL A 183 12.51 39.55 7.20
CA VAL A 183 11.94 40.59 6.33
C VAL A 183 11.29 41.66 7.19
N THR A 184 11.81 42.86 7.12
CA THR A 184 11.30 44.05 7.84
C THR A 184 10.47 44.92 6.91
N ALA A 185 9.17 45.03 7.20
CA ALA A 185 8.26 45.86 6.41
C ALA A 185 7.08 46.36 7.26
N ARG A 186 6.46 47.47 6.81
CA ARG A 186 5.22 48.00 7.45
C ARG A 186 3.98 47.27 6.92
N TYR A 187 3.96 46.93 5.66
CA TYR A 187 2.84 46.30 5.00
C TYR A 187 3.16 44.87 4.63
N PHE A 188 2.25 43.96 4.94
CA PHE A 188 2.27 42.59 4.49
C PHE A 188 0.99 42.27 3.72
N ARG A 189 1.10 41.38 2.72
CA ARG A 189 -0.03 41.01 1.89
C ARG A 189 -0.07 39.50 1.67
N LEU A 190 -1.23 38.91 1.95
CA LEU A 190 -1.54 37.57 1.49
C LEU A 190 -2.16 37.68 0.09
N ASN A 191 -1.45 37.21 -0.91
CA ASN A 191 -1.91 37.14 -2.29
C ASN A 191 -2.32 35.70 -2.55
N LEU A 192 -3.63 35.42 -2.40
CA LEU A 192 -4.21 34.10 -2.47
C LEU A 192 -4.71 33.80 -3.88
N HIS A 193 -4.21 32.74 -4.50
CA HIS A 193 -4.51 32.31 -5.87
C HIS A 193 -4.13 30.84 -6.11
N ASP A 194 -4.54 30.27 -7.26
CA ASP A 194 -4.10 28.97 -7.79
C ASP A 194 -4.38 27.73 -6.92
N TRP A 195 -5.35 27.75 -6.01
CA TRP A 195 -5.70 26.58 -5.21
C TRP A 195 -6.64 25.58 -5.89
N ASP A 196 -7.05 25.85 -7.13
CA ASP A 196 -7.94 24.99 -7.88
C ASP A 196 -7.17 23.78 -8.45
N VAL A 197 -7.76 22.60 -8.25
CA VAL A 197 -7.28 21.38 -8.92
C VAL A 197 -7.94 21.29 -10.30
N PRO A 198 -7.21 20.96 -11.37
CA PRO A 198 -7.81 20.76 -12.68
C PRO A 198 -9.06 19.87 -12.64
N GLY A 199 -10.20 20.40 -13.09
CA GLY A 199 -11.48 19.70 -13.11
C GLY A 199 -12.29 19.71 -11.82
N LYS A 200 -11.81 20.35 -10.75
CA LYS A 200 -12.56 20.50 -9.49
C LYS A 200 -12.39 21.90 -8.91
N GLN A 201 -13.37 22.75 -9.12
CA GLN A 201 -13.44 24.04 -8.42
C GLN A 201 -13.60 23.79 -6.92
N ARG A 202 -12.66 24.27 -6.10
CA ARG A 202 -12.76 24.22 -4.64
C ARG A 202 -12.56 25.60 -4.03
N ALA A 203 -13.18 25.89 -2.92
CA ALA A 203 -12.89 27.07 -2.13
C ALA A 203 -11.65 26.83 -1.26
N LEU A 204 -10.82 27.87 -1.09
CA LEU A 204 -9.76 27.89 -0.09
C LEU A 204 -10.38 28.25 1.27
N ASP A 205 -10.13 27.44 2.26
CA ASP A 205 -10.63 27.61 3.63
C ASP A 205 -9.44 27.73 4.60
N LEU A 206 -9.15 28.91 5.11
CA LEU A 206 -8.10 29.15 6.10
C LEU A 206 -8.71 29.37 7.49
N ARG A 207 -8.20 28.69 8.52
CA ARG A 207 -8.70 28.84 9.90
C ARG A 207 -7.99 29.92 10.69
N LYS A 208 -6.67 29.91 10.62
CA LYS A 208 -5.80 30.85 11.31
C LYS A 208 -4.57 31.09 10.45
N VAL A 209 -4.12 32.32 10.38
CA VAL A 209 -2.83 32.69 9.77
C VAL A 209 -2.14 33.68 10.68
N THR A 210 -0.91 33.37 11.08
CA THR A 210 -0.09 34.23 11.94
C THR A 210 1.27 34.46 11.29
N LEU A 211 1.75 35.69 11.34
CA LEU A 211 3.09 36.10 11.00
C LEU A 211 3.90 36.31 12.27
N SER A 212 5.09 35.75 12.37
CA SER A 212 5.90 35.77 13.57
C SER A 212 7.32 36.27 13.30
N ASP A 213 7.90 36.92 14.32
CA ASP A 213 9.32 37.27 14.36
C ASP A 213 10.20 36.11 14.83
N LYS A 214 9.61 34.97 15.23
CA LYS A 214 10.34 33.80 15.72
C LYS A 214 10.92 32.99 14.57
N PRO A 215 12.22 32.67 14.58
CA PRO A 215 12.80 31.64 13.73
C PRO A 215 12.14 30.28 13.99
N MET A 216 11.70 29.60 12.96
CA MET A 216 11.10 28.28 13.08
C MET A 216 11.83 27.29 12.17
N THR A 217 11.93 26.06 12.57
CA THR A 217 12.42 24.97 11.71
C THR A 217 11.37 24.67 10.65
N GLU A 218 11.80 24.61 9.39
CA GLU A 218 10.89 24.36 8.26
C GLU A 218 10.21 22.99 8.40
N THR A 219 8.91 22.95 8.14
CA THR A 219 8.06 21.75 8.24
C THR A 219 8.16 20.97 9.55
N TRP A 220 8.50 21.65 10.64
CA TRP A 220 8.72 21.03 11.94
C TRP A 220 7.55 20.18 12.43
N GLN A 221 6.29 20.57 12.11
CA GLN A 221 5.11 19.83 12.56
C GLN A 221 5.11 18.37 12.03
N SER A 222 5.46 18.14 10.78
CA SER A 222 5.57 16.80 10.24
C SER A 222 6.82 16.08 10.76
N ARG A 223 7.93 16.79 10.89
CA ARG A 223 9.20 16.25 11.38
C ARG A 223 9.13 15.88 12.88
N ALA A 224 8.39 16.64 13.67
CA ALA A 224 8.10 16.31 15.08
C ALA A 224 6.97 15.26 15.24
N GLY A 225 6.50 14.64 14.19
CA GLY A 225 5.46 13.60 14.25
C GLY A 225 4.09 14.11 14.70
N LEU A 226 3.82 15.41 14.62
CA LEU A 226 2.51 15.98 14.94
C LEU A 226 1.49 15.78 13.83
N GLN A 227 1.94 15.56 12.61
CA GLN A 227 1.12 15.28 11.44
C GLN A 227 1.32 13.86 10.99
N SER A 228 0.29 13.27 10.41
CA SER A 228 0.35 11.91 9.86
C SER A 228 1.13 11.83 8.56
N GLU A 229 1.27 12.94 7.86
CA GLU A 229 1.99 13.03 6.60
C GLU A 229 3.43 13.49 6.83
N TYR A 230 4.37 12.79 6.20
CA TYR A 230 5.74 13.26 6.12
C TYR A 230 5.86 14.22 4.94
N ILE A 231 6.20 15.46 5.22
CA ILE A 231 6.55 16.45 4.21
C ILE A 231 8.06 16.62 4.31
N ALA A 232 8.77 16.34 3.24
CA ALA A 232 10.20 16.58 3.17
C ALA A 232 10.49 18.04 3.55
N ALA A 233 11.46 18.25 4.41
CA ALA A 233 11.83 19.59 4.84
C ALA A 233 12.39 20.37 3.65
N ASN A 234 11.86 21.55 3.42
CA ASN A 234 12.60 22.56 2.66
C ASN A 234 13.82 23.00 3.48
N GLU A 235 14.71 23.73 2.86
CA GLU A 235 15.86 24.21 3.58
C GLU A 235 15.47 25.30 4.59
N THR A 236 15.67 25.03 5.88
CA THR A 236 15.50 26.03 6.94
C THR A 236 16.48 27.17 6.72
N PRO A 237 16.07 28.45 6.78
CA PRO A 237 16.99 29.58 6.69
C PRO A 237 18.10 29.51 7.77
N VAL A 238 19.27 29.99 7.43
CA VAL A 238 20.35 30.19 8.39
C VAL A 238 20.11 31.49 9.13
N TYR A 239 20.10 31.42 10.43
CA TYR A 239 19.92 32.56 11.32
C TYR A 239 21.21 32.89 12.06
N SER A 240 21.39 34.16 12.49
CA SER A 240 22.50 34.58 13.35
C SER A 240 22.26 34.11 14.79
N LYS A 241 23.38 34.03 15.57
CA LYS A 241 23.27 33.54 16.95
C LYS A 241 22.34 34.38 17.83
N ASP A 242 22.26 35.68 17.62
CA ASP A 242 21.38 36.60 18.33
C ASP A 242 19.89 36.49 17.96
N GLU A 243 19.57 35.67 16.96
CA GLU A 243 18.22 35.31 16.58
C GLU A 243 17.76 33.95 17.14
N LEU A 244 18.66 33.18 17.77
CA LEU A 244 18.40 31.80 18.20
C LEU A 244 18.28 31.70 19.71
N ILE A 245 17.55 30.70 20.19
CA ILE A 245 17.59 30.25 21.58
C ILE A 245 18.74 29.25 21.75
N HIS A 246 19.43 29.29 22.90
CA HIS A 246 20.55 28.42 23.16
C HIS A 246 20.24 27.46 24.31
N SER A 247 20.51 26.16 24.11
CA SER A 247 20.22 25.12 25.08
C SER A 247 21.00 25.33 26.42
N GLU A 248 22.19 25.92 26.36
CA GLU A 248 22.98 26.29 27.52
C GLU A 248 22.34 27.36 28.43
N ASP A 249 21.41 28.15 27.90
CA ASP A 249 20.64 29.17 28.64
C ASP A 249 19.36 28.62 29.27
N PHE A 250 19.02 27.35 29.05
CA PHE A 250 17.76 26.77 29.54
C PHE A 250 17.83 26.53 31.08
N ILE A 251 16.85 27.02 31.79
CA ILE A 251 16.65 26.79 33.23
C ILE A 251 15.43 25.89 33.41
N ASP A 252 15.60 24.73 34.01
CA ASP A 252 14.49 23.88 34.42
C ASP A 252 13.80 24.44 35.66
N VAL A 253 12.59 24.94 35.44
CA VAL A 253 11.75 25.53 36.52
C VAL A 253 10.52 24.65 36.82
N SER A 254 10.52 23.38 36.36
CA SER A 254 9.39 22.44 36.51
C SER A 254 8.99 22.25 37.97
N HIS A 255 9.96 22.27 38.89
CA HIS A 255 9.76 22.07 40.33
C HIS A 255 8.97 23.20 41.02
N LEU A 256 8.81 24.36 40.36
CA LEU A 256 8.04 25.51 40.83
C LEU A 256 6.55 25.42 40.42
N LEU A 257 6.22 24.54 39.47
CA LEU A 257 4.84 24.34 39.02
C LEU A 257 4.10 23.41 39.99
N GLN A 258 3.08 23.93 40.65
CA GLN A 258 2.24 23.16 41.55
C GLN A 258 1.16 22.38 40.81
N ALA A 259 0.60 21.36 41.47
CA ALA A 259 -0.44 20.49 40.88
C ALA A 259 -1.73 21.23 40.50
N ASP A 260 -2.04 22.38 41.12
CA ASP A 260 -3.17 23.22 40.79
C ASP A 260 -2.84 24.28 39.73
N GLY A 261 -1.64 24.22 39.15
CA GLY A 261 -1.18 25.14 38.13
C GLY A 261 -0.56 26.43 38.64
N ARG A 262 -0.50 26.64 39.95
CA ARG A 262 0.22 27.82 40.49
C ARG A 262 1.70 27.72 40.20
N PHE A 263 2.27 28.87 39.88
CA PHE A 263 3.65 29.02 39.52
C PHE A 263 4.20 30.35 40.01
N CYS A 264 5.34 30.33 40.66
CA CYS A 264 6.00 31.53 41.15
C CYS A 264 7.47 31.55 40.73
N TRP A 265 7.82 32.51 39.88
CA TRP A 265 9.19 32.66 39.40
C TRP A 265 9.50 34.13 39.09
N THR A 266 10.70 34.59 39.40
CA THR A 266 11.18 35.93 39.08
C THR A 266 12.22 35.84 37.97
N ALA A 267 12.00 36.53 36.86
CA ALA A 267 12.96 36.64 35.79
C ALA A 267 14.26 37.29 36.28
N PRO A 268 15.45 36.82 35.84
CA PRO A 268 16.71 37.50 36.12
C PRO A 268 16.66 38.98 35.73
N ASP A 269 17.20 39.83 36.58
CA ASP A 269 17.32 41.26 36.32
C ASP A 269 18.60 41.55 35.51
N ASP A 270 18.60 41.11 34.26
CA ASP A 270 19.74 41.15 33.35
C ASP A 270 19.49 42.00 32.11
N GLY A 271 18.37 42.72 32.08
CA GLY A 271 17.95 43.56 30.94
C GLY A 271 17.30 42.80 29.79
N ARG A 272 17.23 41.47 29.89
CA ARG A 272 16.63 40.63 28.85
C ARG A 272 15.17 40.27 29.18
N SER A 273 14.30 40.15 28.16
CA SER A 273 13.02 39.47 28.36
C SER A 273 13.25 37.97 28.48
N TRP A 274 12.41 37.29 29.25
CA TRP A 274 12.47 35.86 29.49
C TRP A 274 11.21 35.17 28.97
N MET A 275 11.39 33.99 28.42
CA MET A 275 10.30 33.12 27.99
C MET A 275 10.17 31.94 28.93
N LEU A 276 8.98 31.70 29.44
CA LEU A 276 8.62 30.48 30.14
C LEU A 276 7.84 29.58 29.16
N LEU A 277 8.30 28.38 28.95
CA LEU A 277 7.70 27.38 28.07
C LEU A 277 7.29 26.16 28.89
N ARG A 278 5.97 25.96 29.05
CA ARG A 278 5.41 24.78 29.70
C ARG A 278 5.08 23.74 28.63
N VAL A 279 5.80 22.64 28.64
CA VAL A 279 5.59 21.52 27.71
C VAL A 279 4.85 20.40 28.42
N ALA A 280 3.82 19.89 27.79
CA ALA A 280 2.99 18.82 28.28
C ALA A 280 2.64 17.83 27.18
N GLN A 281 2.11 16.68 27.56
CA GLN A 281 1.54 15.70 26.63
C GLN A 281 0.02 15.61 26.82
N THR A 282 -0.69 15.38 25.75
CA THR A 282 -2.15 15.22 25.77
C THR A 282 -2.59 14.01 24.97
N SER A 283 -3.69 13.38 25.37
CA SER A 283 -4.34 12.34 24.55
C SER A 283 -4.82 12.93 23.22
N THR A 284 -4.57 12.25 22.13
CA THR A 284 -5.11 12.64 20.81
C THR A 284 -6.64 12.54 20.75
N LYS A 285 -7.26 11.84 21.69
CA LYS A 285 -8.69 11.46 21.71
C LYS A 285 -9.14 10.74 20.45
N ALA A 286 -8.19 10.28 19.62
CA ALA A 286 -8.49 9.50 18.44
C ALA A 286 -9.19 8.21 18.85
N LYS A 287 -10.21 7.86 18.11
CA LYS A 287 -10.99 6.63 18.30
C LYS A 287 -10.78 5.71 17.11
N THR A 288 -10.92 4.42 17.36
CA THR A 288 -10.93 3.42 16.28
C THR A 288 -12.03 3.71 15.27
N LYS A 289 -11.76 3.42 14.00
CA LYS A 289 -12.73 3.62 12.92
C LYS A 289 -13.86 2.59 12.96
N HIS A 290 -14.94 2.90 12.27
CA HIS A 290 -16.08 2.01 11.98
C HIS A 290 -16.76 1.35 13.19
N GLY A 291 -16.50 1.83 14.39
CA GLY A 291 -17.19 1.40 15.58
C GLY A 291 -18.63 1.91 15.64
N ARG A 292 -19.51 1.13 16.25
CA ARG A 292 -20.85 1.64 16.57
C ARG A 292 -20.76 2.73 17.65
N PRO A 293 -21.65 3.73 17.66
CA PRO A 293 -21.74 4.67 18.75
C PRO A 293 -21.76 3.96 20.12
N GLY A 294 -20.92 4.41 21.04
CA GLY A 294 -20.77 3.80 22.38
C GLY A 294 -19.83 2.60 22.48
N GLN A 295 -19.38 2.05 21.34
CA GLN A 295 -18.43 0.93 21.30
C GLN A 295 -17.02 1.32 20.85
N MET A 296 -16.84 2.53 20.35
CA MET A 296 -15.52 3.03 19.92
C MET A 296 -14.65 3.37 21.12
N GLY A 297 -13.54 2.64 21.24
CA GLY A 297 -12.49 2.92 22.22
C GLY A 297 -11.48 3.96 21.73
N LEU A 298 -10.66 4.44 22.65
CA LEU A 298 -9.48 5.24 22.32
C LEU A 298 -8.45 4.37 21.61
N GLU A 299 -7.73 4.98 20.70
CA GLU A 299 -6.59 4.30 20.04
C GLU A 299 -5.43 4.17 21.02
N CYS A 300 -4.84 2.97 21.10
CA CYS A 300 -3.77 2.71 22.06
C CYS A 300 -2.45 3.39 21.69
N ASP A 301 -1.64 3.68 22.68
CA ASP A 301 -0.28 4.20 22.54
C ASP A 301 0.64 3.15 21.92
N LYS A 302 1.03 3.35 20.66
CA LYS A 302 1.92 2.43 19.92
C LYS A 302 3.40 2.57 20.26
N LEU A 303 3.74 3.54 21.12
CA LEU A 303 5.08 3.67 21.67
C LEU A 303 5.22 2.98 23.04
N SER A 304 4.12 2.35 23.52
CA SER A 304 4.03 1.72 24.85
C SER A 304 3.76 0.22 24.77
N ALA A 305 4.69 -0.57 25.30
CA ALA A 305 4.50 -2.01 25.43
C ALA A 305 3.36 -2.39 26.39
N GLU A 306 3.09 -1.54 27.37
CA GLU A 306 1.98 -1.74 28.31
C GLU A 306 0.65 -1.58 27.61
N ALA A 307 0.48 -0.54 26.79
CA ALA A 307 -0.72 -0.33 25.99
C ALA A 307 -0.95 -1.46 24.99
N ALA A 308 0.11 -1.94 24.33
CA ALA A 308 0.05 -3.09 23.42
C ALA A 308 -0.43 -4.37 24.15
N ARG A 309 0.11 -4.65 25.33
CA ARG A 309 -0.30 -5.79 26.16
C ARG A 309 -1.75 -5.67 26.63
N LEU A 310 -2.17 -4.48 27.04
CA LEU A 310 -3.57 -4.25 27.44
C LEU A 310 -4.51 -4.51 26.27
N GLN A 311 -4.20 -4.00 25.06
CA GLN A 311 -4.96 -4.24 23.85
C GLN A 311 -5.11 -5.73 23.55
N TRP A 312 -4.01 -6.48 23.61
CA TRP A 312 -4.00 -7.92 23.36
C TRP A 312 -4.82 -8.69 24.41
N ASN A 313 -4.54 -8.47 25.69
CA ASN A 313 -5.16 -9.21 26.80
C ASN A 313 -6.65 -8.95 26.91
N SER A 314 -7.09 -7.73 26.60
CA SER A 314 -8.51 -7.36 26.69
C SER A 314 -9.36 -7.90 25.55
N PHE A 315 -8.77 -8.41 24.47
CA PHE A 315 -9.53 -8.90 23.33
C PHE A 315 -8.99 -10.23 22.77
N ALA A 316 -7.82 -10.22 22.14
CA ALA A 316 -7.33 -11.39 21.40
C ALA A 316 -7.10 -12.59 22.30
N GLN A 317 -6.45 -12.41 23.45
CA GLN A 317 -6.18 -13.48 24.40
C GLN A 317 -7.46 -14.13 24.89
N LEU A 318 -8.48 -13.35 25.25
CA LEU A 318 -9.77 -13.87 25.74
C LEU A 318 -10.47 -14.75 24.69
N ILE A 319 -10.40 -14.35 23.41
CA ILE A 319 -10.99 -15.13 22.32
C ILE A 319 -10.18 -16.41 22.07
N ILE A 320 -8.86 -16.31 22.04
CA ILE A 320 -7.96 -17.45 21.84
C ILE A 320 -8.18 -18.50 22.92
N ASP A 321 -8.22 -18.09 24.19
CA ASP A 321 -8.44 -18.99 25.32
C ASP A 321 -9.82 -19.65 25.26
N SER A 322 -10.87 -18.86 24.96
CA SER A 322 -12.24 -19.36 24.84
C SER A 322 -12.41 -20.40 23.72
N LEU A 323 -11.83 -20.12 22.55
CA LEU A 323 -11.87 -21.04 21.42
C LEU A 323 -10.97 -22.27 21.66
N SER A 324 -9.80 -22.09 22.28
CA SER A 324 -8.89 -23.18 22.61
C SER A 324 -9.51 -24.17 23.58
N ALA A 325 -10.23 -23.69 24.58
CA ALA A 325 -10.97 -24.54 25.52
C ALA A 325 -12.03 -25.43 24.84
N LEU A 326 -12.49 -25.03 23.66
CA LEU A 326 -13.43 -25.77 22.81
C LEU A 326 -12.75 -26.63 21.73
N GLY A 327 -11.41 -26.68 21.71
CA GLY A 327 -10.64 -27.32 20.64
C GLY A 327 -10.75 -26.65 19.29
N LEU A 328 -11.00 -25.34 19.28
CA LEU A 328 -11.21 -24.48 18.10
C LEU A 328 -10.16 -23.36 18.02
N LYS A 329 -8.93 -23.61 18.49
CA LYS A 329 -7.86 -22.61 18.51
C LYS A 329 -7.70 -21.94 17.14
N PRO A 330 -7.69 -20.59 17.06
CA PRO A 330 -7.45 -19.90 15.81
C PRO A 330 -6.01 -20.11 15.32
N LEU A 331 -5.80 -20.04 14.03
CA LEU A 331 -4.46 -20.11 13.43
C LEU A 331 -3.67 -18.83 13.70
N GLY A 332 -4.32 -17.67 13.67
CA GLY A 332 -3.67 -16.39 13.81
C GLY A 332 -4.59 -15.25 14.19
N VAL A 333 -3.95 -14.12 14.35
CA VAL A 333 -4.55 -12.80 14.58
C VAL A 333 -4.08 -11.88 13.46
N ALA A 334 -5.00 -11.18 12.82
CA ALA A 334 -4.71 -10.22 11.75
C ALA A 334 -4.88 -8.79 12.26
N MET A 335 -4.03 -7.91 11.78
CA MET A 335 -4.07 -6.47 12.03
C MET A 335 -4.12 -5.75 10.68
N ASP A 336 -5.19 -4.97 10.48
CA ASP A 336 -5.30 -4.08 9.34
C ASP A 336 -4.38 -2.86 9.51
N SER A 337 -4.33 -2.03 8.48
CA SER A 337 -3.53 -0.80 8.45
C SER A 337 -3.89 0.15 9.59
N HIS A 338 -2.86 0.83 10.13
CA HIS A 338 -3.05 1.85 11.14
C HIS A 338 -3.41 3.20 10.51
N GLU A 339 -4.66 3.60 10.60
CA GLU A 339 -5.21 4.76 9.88
C GLU A 339 -5.86 5.84 10.76
N VAL A 340 -5.45 6.00 11.98
CA VAL A 340 -6.05 6.95 12.93
C VAL A 340 -5.17 8.13 13.32
N GLY A 341 -4.15 8.42 12.53
CA GLY A 341 -3.30 9.60 12.68
C GLY A 341 -2.03 9.36 13.48
N SER A 342 -1.32 10.44 13.73
CA SER A 342 0.01 10.43 14.31
C SER A 342 0.00 10.50 15.83
N GLN A 343 1.14 10.15 16.43
CA GLN A 343 1.52 10.40 17.82
C GLN A 343 3.01 10.72 17.87
N ASN A 344 3.44 11.46 18.87
CA ASN A 344 4.85 11.86 18.97
C ASN A 344 5.42 11.81 20.39
N TRP A 345 4.68 11.26 21.33
CA TRP A 345 5.13 11.15 22.72
C TRP A 345 4.52 9.98 23.45
N THR A 346 5.22 9.50 24.47
CA THR A 346 4.76 8.54 25.48
C THR A 346 5.46 8.81 26.83
N HIS A 347 4.98 8.22 27.92
CA HIS A 347 5.50 8.49 29.25
C HIS A 347 7.00 8.16 29.39
N HIS A 348 7.47 7.08 28.79
CA HIS A 348 8.89 6.65 28.86
C HIS A 348 9.72 7.16 27.68
N TYR A 349 9.24 8.10 26.92
CA TYR A 349 9.90 8.57 25.71
C TYR A 349 11.31 9.15 25.96
N PRO A 350 11.57 9.97 27.02
CA PRO A 350 12.92 10.51 27.29
C PRO A 350 13.98 9.42 27.50
N GLN A 351 13.64 8.38 28.27
CA GLN A 351 14.56 7.28 28.57
C GLN A 351 14.87 6.44 27.29
N GLU A 352 13.87 6.20 26.48
CA GLU A 352 14.03 5.48 25.19
C GLU A 352 14.88 6.28 24.21
N PHE A 353 14.63 7.59 24.11
CA PHE A 353 15.40 8.48 23.25
C PHE A 353 16.87 8.55 23.71
N GLN A 354 17.11 8.74 25.02
CA GLN A 354 18.44 8.77 25.57
C GLN A 354 19.19 7.45 25.34
N SER A 355 18.53 6.32 25.46
CA SER A 355 19.12 5.02 25.20
C SER A 355 19.59 4.86 23.75
N LEU A 356 18.88 5.46 22.79
CA LEU A 356 19.18 5.37 21.37
C LEU A 356 20.25 6.37 20.91
N HIS A 357 20.22 7.60 21.45
CA HIS A 357 21.01 8.71 20.94
C HIS A 357 22.06 9.26 21.91
N GLY A 358 22.06 8.82 23.18
CA GLY A 358 23.08 9.15 24.15
C GLY A 358 22.91 10.51 24.84
N TYR A 359 21.80 11.24 24.63
CA TYR A 359 21.49 12.51 25.27
C TYR A 359 20.00 12.62 25.61
N ASP A 360 19.65 13.52 26.55
CA ASP A 360 18.25 13.70 26.96
C ASP A 360 17.51 14.65 25.99
N VAL A 361 16.46 14.17 25.40
CA VAL A 361 15.58 14.98 24.53
C VAL A 361 14.92 16.14 25.27
N GLN A 362 14.76 16.03 26.58
CA GLN A 362 14.13 17.07 27.40
C GLN A 362 14.96 18.38 27.45
N ASP A 363 16.24 18.31 27.16
CA ASP A 363 17.12 19.48 27.04
C ASP A 363 16.93 20.23 25.73
N TYR A 364 16.15 19.62 24.79
CA TYR A 364 15.91 20.17 23.46
C TYR A 364 14.41 20.19 23.10
N LEU A 365 13.50 20.13 24.06
CA LEU A 365 12.05 20.15 23.82
C LEU A 365 11.58 21.30 22.91
N PRO A 366 12.15 22.54 23.01
CA PRO A 366 11.74 23.61 22.09
C PRO A 366 11.97 23.26 20.61
N ALA A 367 12.98 22.45 20.25
CA ALA A 367 13.20 22.01 18.88
C ALA A 367 12.05 21.12 18.38
N LEU A 368 11.47 20.26 19.22
CA LEU A 368 10.30 19.45 18.90
C LEU A 368 9.01 20.29 18.72
N LEU A 369 9.04 21.53 19.17
CA LEU A 369 7.96 22.50 19.02
C LEU A 369 8.23 23.51 17.89
N GLY A 370 9.31 23.27 17.14
CA GLY A 370 9.67 23.99 15.93
C GLY A 370 10.63 25.16 16.13
N PHE A 371 11.03 25.48 17.34
CA PHE A 371 12.06 26.51 17.54
C PHE A 371 13.42 26.07 17.01
N VAL A 372 14.20 27.02 16.51
CA VAL A 372 15.58 26.75 16.12
C VAL A 372 16.45 26.88 17.37
N VAL A 373 17.00 25.76 17.85
CA VAL A 373 17.84 25.68 19.05
C VAL A 373 19.29 25.49 18.67
N ASP A 374 20.18 26.30 19.23
CA ASP A 374 21.64 26.34 19.01
C ASP A 374 22.05 26.62 17.56
N SER A 375 21.55 25.84 16.61
CA SER A 375 21.73 26.04 15.17
C SER A 375 20.64 25.31 14.38
N LYS A 376 20.59 25.60 13.06
CA LYS A 376 19.76 24.85 12.11
C LYS A 376 20.11 23.37 12.12
N GLU A 377 21.40 23.05 12.03
CA GLU A 377 21.92 21.70 11.95
C GLU A 377 21.56 20.91 13.21
N LYS A 378 21.68 21.52 14.38
CA LYS A 378 21.34 20.87 15.66
C LYS A 378 19.84 20.61 15.76
N SER A 379 19.00 21.55 15.37
CA SER A 379 17.55 21.36 15.36
C SER A 379 17.10 20.29 14.36
N ASP A 380 17.72 20.25 13.19
CA ASP A 380 17.50 19.23 12.17
C ASP A 380 17.92 17.83 12.69
N GLU A 381 19.06 17.72 13.36
CA GLU A 381 19.54 16.48 13.99
C GLU A 381 18.56 15.98 15.06
N ILE A 382 18.06 16.86 15.94
CA ILE A 382 17.12 16.51 17.01
C ILE A 382 15.82 15.98 16.42
N LEU A 383 15.26 16.65 15.41
CA LEU A 383 14.03 16.22 14.74
C LEU A 383 14.22 14.91 13.98
N PHE A 384 15.38 14.69 13.39
CA PHE A 384 15.74 13.43 12.75
C PHE A 384 15.82 12.28 13.76
N HIS A 385 16.55 12.45 14.86
CA HIS A 385 16.63 11.47 15.94
C HIS A 385 15.26 11.20 16.59
N HIS A 386 14.42 12.24 16.70
CA HIS A 386 13.06 12.09 17.20
C HIS A 386 12.23 11.17 16.30
N ARG A 387 12.28 11.35 14.98
CA ARG A 387 11.58 10.49 14.02
C ARG A 387 12.10 9.05 14.06
N GLN A 388 13.41 8.85 14.12
CA GLN A 388 14.00 7.52 14.27
C GLN A 388 13.53 6.83 15.56
N THR A 389 13.47 7.55 16.68
CA THR A 389 12.97 7.03 17.95
C THR A 389 11.52 6.60 17.85
N LEU A 390 10.65 7.44 17.26
CA LEU A 390 9.23 7.09 17.07
C LEU A 390 9.08 5.81 16.26
N ALA A 391 9.78 5.69 15.13
CA ALA A 391 9.73 4.51 14.29
C ALA A 391 10.25 3.26 15.00
N HIS A 392 11.39 3.38 15.69
CA HIS A 392 11.93 2.29 16.49
C HIS A 392 10.93 1.80 17.53
N LEU A 393 10.32 2.71 18.30
CA LEU A 393 9.37 2.34 19.35
C LEU A 393 8.11 1.67 18.80
N VAL A 394 7.56 2.13 17.70
CA VAL A 394 6.43 1.45 17.05
C VAL A 394 6.79 0.01 16.72
N ASN A 395 7.99 -0.23 16.19
CA ASN A 395 8.42 -1.57 15.85
C ASN A 395 8.64 -2.45 17.08
N VAL A 396 9.40 -1.97 18.09
CA VAL A 396 9.81 -2.80 19.23
C VAL A 396 8.82 -2.82 20.40
N ARG A 397 8.02 -1.76 20.58
CA ARG A 397 7.06 -1.63 21.68
C ARG A 397 5.63 -2.02 21.29
N TYR A 398 5.32 -2.07 20.00
CA TYR A 398 4.00 -2.45 19.52
C TYR A 398 4.04 -3.74 18.70
N PHE A 399 4.58 -3.73 17.48
CA PHE A 399 4.53 -4.89 16.59
C PHE A 399 5.27 -6.11 17.14
N ALA A 400 6.50 -5.94 17.60
CA ALA A 400 7.27 -7.05 18.16
C ALA A 400 6.68 -7.58 19.49
N VAL A 401 6.10 -6.71 20.32
CA VAL A 401 5.40 -7.14 21.55
C VAL A 401 4.18 -7.98 21.19
N LEU A 402 3.36 -7.53 20.24
CA LEU A 402 2.17 -8.28 19.82
C LEU A 402 2.55 -9.60 19.15
N ASP A 403 3.60 -9.65 18.32
CA ASP A 403 4.09 -10.90 17.73
C ASP A 403 4.60 -11.90 18.79
N SER A 404 5.30 -11.38 19.81
CA SER A 404 5.74 -12.19 20.93
C SER A 404 4.57 -12.77 21.73
N MET A 405 3.51 -11.99 21.96
CA MET A 405 2.31 -12.45 22.64
C MET A 405 1.55 -13.49 21.79
N ALA A 406 1.44 -13.26 20.48
CA ALA A 406 0.86 -14.23 19.55
C ALA A 406 1.65 -15.54 19.57
N ALA A 407 2.98 -15.48 19.54
CA ALA A 407 3.85 -16.64 19.64
C ALA A 407 3.65 -17.40 20.95
N ALA A 408 3.57 -16.71 22.09
CA ALA A 408 3.32 -17.30 23.40
C ALA A 408 1.94 -17.99 23.47
N ALA A 409 0.93 -17.41 22.83
CA ALA A 409 -0.40 -18.00 22.66
C ALA A 409 -0.42 -19.16 21.64
N GLY A 410 0.69 -19.39 20.92
CA GLY A 410 0.81 -20.40 19.87
C GLY A 410 -0.07 -20.12 18.65
N VAL A 411 -0.22 -18.84 18.30
CA VAL A 411 -0.87 -18.32 17.09
C VAL A 411 0.10 -17.43 16.31
N ARG A 412 -0.21 -17.10 15.06
CA ARG A 412 0.61 -16.19 14.25
C ARG A 412 0.03 -14.78 14.25
N LEU A 413 0.88 -13.78 14.15
CA LEU A 413 0.47 -12.40 13.91
C LEU A 413 0.69 -12.03 12.44
N THR A 414 -0.32 -11.41 11.85
CA THR A 414 -0.29 -10.79 10.53
C THR A 414 -0.48 -9.29 10.70
N ALA A 415 0.29 -8.45 10.00
CA ALA A 415 0.12 -7.01 10.07
C ALA A 415 0.42 -6.32 8.74
N GLN A 416 -0.44 -5.36 8.37
CA GLN A 416 -0.22 -4.40 7.29
C GLN A 416 0.68 -3.23 7.71
N ALA A 417 0.96 -3.10 9.00
CA ALA A 417 1.64 -1.95 9.58
C ALA A 417 0.90 -0.64 9.29
N MET A 418 1.52 0.32 8.60
CA MET A 418 0.89 1.60 8.26
C MET A 418 -0.02 1.52 7.04
N GLY A 419 0.00 0.40 6.31
CA GLY A 419 -0.77 0.26 5.08
C GLY A 419 -0.25 1.13 3.94
N ASN A 420 -1.02 1.15 2.87
CA ASN A 420 -0.58 1.67 1.58
C ASN A 420 -0.42 3.19 1.53
N ALA A 421 -1.33 3.94 2.13
CA ALA A 421 -1.45 5.38 1.91
C ALA A 421 -1.04 6.26 3.09
N GLN A 422 -0.55 5.66 4.16
CA GLN A 422 -0.28 6.38 5.41
C GLN A 422 1.20 6.71 5.55
N HIS A 423 1.52 7.99 5.69
CA HIS A 423 2.86 8.45 6.04
C HIS A 423 2.87 8.85 7.51
N MET A 424 3.06 7.88 8.38
CA MET A 424 3.02 8.14 9.81
C MET A 424 4.43 8.21 10.42
N ILE A 425 4.59 7.64 11.60
CA ILE A 425 5.81 7.71 12.39
C ILE A 425 6.64 6.42 12.28
N CYS A 426 6.29 5.50 11.40
CA CYS A 426 6.80 4.14 11.36
C CYS A 426 7.76 3.94 10.19
N ASP A 427 8.74 3.07 10.38
CA ASP A 427 9.41 2.37 9.29
C ASP A 427 8.53 1.18 8.89
N ASN A 428 7.85 1.31 7.75
CA ASN A 428 6.82 0.35 7.32
C ASN A 428 7.41 -1.04 7.03
N ILE A 429 8.60 -1.10 6.45
CA ILE A 429 9.29 -2.35 6.12
C ILE A 429 9.75 -3.07 7.37
N ALA A 430 10.37 -2.36 8.30
CA ALA A 430 10.80 -2.92 9.58
C ALA A 430 9.61 -3.38 10.43
N ALA A 431 8.51 -2.64 10.44
CA ALA A 431 7.27 -3.02 11.12
C ALA A 431 6.68 -4.32 10.55
N LYS A 432 6.59 -4.44 9.22
CA LYS A 432 6.19 -5.69 8.55
C LYS A 432 7.17 -6.83 8.85
N GLY A 433 8.47 -6.55 8.90
CA GLY A 433 9.52 -7.50 9.28
C GLY A 433 9.44 -7.97 10.74
N SER A 434 8.86 -7.17 11.63
CA SER A 434 8.72 -7.48 13.06
C SER A 434 7.65 -8.54 13.37
N VAL A 435 6.79 -8.87 12.41
CA VAL A 435 5.73 -9.87 12.57
C VAL A 435 6.00 -11.14 11.77
N ARG A 436 5.35 -12.24 12.14
CA ARG A 436 5.54 -13.53 11.47
C ARG A 436 5.04 -13.55 10.04
N ARG A 437 3.99 -12.79 9.74
CA ARG A 437 3.36 -12.73 8.42
C ARG A 437 3.22 -11.29 7.98
N PRO A 438 4.23 -10.74 7.28
CA PRO A 438 4.14 -9.46 6.61
C PRO A 438 2.94 -9.41 5.68
N GLN A 439 2.18 -8.31 5.71
CA GLN A 439 1.04 -8.10 4.84
C GLN A 439 1.12 -6.72 4.17
N GLY A 440 0.88 -6.70 2.87
CA GLY A 440 0.62 -5.50 2.09
C GLY A 440 -0.86 -5.39 1.75
N GLU A 441 -1.19 -4.47 0.82
CA GLU A 441 -2.54 -4.22 0.36
C GLU A 441 -2.54 -3.86 -1.12
N PHE A 442 -3.51 -4.37 -1.89
CA PHE A 442 -3.79 -3.88 -3.23
C PHE A 442 -5.29 -3.81 -3.52
N TRP A 443 -5.67 -2.79 -4.28
CA TRP A 443 -7.04 -2.43 -4.52
C TRP A 443 -7.52 -2.88 -5.90
N ALA A 444 -8.81 -3.14 -6.02
CA ALA A 444 -9.44 -3.52 -7.30
C ALA A 444 -9.65 -2.34 -8.26
N LYS A 445 -8.89 -1.26 -8.11
CA LYS A 445 -8.99 -0.05 -8.94
C LYS A 445 -7.74 0.22 -9.78
N HIS A 446 -6.60 -0.35 -9.42
CA HIS A 446 -5.30 0.00 -9.98
C HIS A 446 -4.50 -1.25 -10.29
N GLN A 447 -4.00 -1.34 -11.50
CA GLN A 447 -3.23 -2.48 -11.96
C GLN A 447 -1.75 -2.39 -11.62
N HIS A 448 -1.18 -1.18 -11.50
CA HIS A 448 0.25 -1.00 -11.31
C HIS A 448 0.55 0.10 -10.29
N GLY A 449 1.79 0.09 -9.76
CA GLY A 449 2.27 1.13 -8.83
C GLY A 449 1.89 0.91 -7.36
N CYS A 450 1.31 -0.22 -7.01
CA CYS A 450 1.04 -0.56 -5.60
C CYS A 450 2.28 -1.20 -4.97
N TYR A 451 3.16 -0.40 -4.40
CA TYR A 451 4.41 -0.91 -3.81
C TYR A 451 4.27 -1.44 -2.39
N ASP A 452 3.13 -1.30 -1.74
CA ASP A 452 2.89 -1.87 -0.42
C ASP A 452 3.01 -3.41 -0.43
N ILE A 453 2.66 -4.05 -1.54
CA ILE A 453 2.89 -5.48 -1.79
C ILE A 453 4.40 -5.80 -1.89
N LYS A 454 5.20 -4.93 -2.51
CA LYS A 454 6.66 -5.12 -2.60
C LYS A 454 7.34 -4.89 -1.25
N GLU A 455 6.83 -3.98 -0.43
CA GLU A 455 7.28 -3.82 0.96
C GLU A 455 7.05 -5.10 1.79
N ALA A 456 5.88 -5.76 1.62
CA ALA A 456 5.57 -7.00 2.31
C ALA A 456 6.49 -8.15 1.87
N SER A 457 6.75 -8.31 0.57
CA SER A 457 7.67 -9.34 0.07
C SER A 457 9.12 -9.05 0.43
N SER A 458 9.59 -7.80 0.31
CA SER A 458 10.94 -7.40 0.75
C SER A 458 11.13 -7.64 2.25
N ALA A 459 10.15 -7.29 3.09
CA ALA A 459 10.20 -7.61 4.50
C ALA A 459 10.27 -9.12 4.75
N ALA A 460 9.50 -9.92 4.01
CA ALA A 460 9.56 -11.38 4.13
C ALA A 460 10.96 -11.91 3.76
N HIS A 461 11.54 -11.44 2.67
CA HIS A 461 12.86 -11.85 2.19
C HIS A 461 13.96 -11.43 3.18
N LEU A 462 14.01 -10.17 3.59
CA LEU A 462 15.04 -9.64 4.49
C LEU A 462 15.04 -10.32 5.86
N TYR A 463 13.86 -10.55 6.42
CA TYR A 463 13.72 -11.09 7.78
C TYR A 463 13.47 -12.61 7.81
N GLY A 464 13.63 -13.30 6.69
CA GLY A 464 13.53 -14.76 6.57
C GLY A 464 12.11 -15.30 6.87
N LYS A 465 11.07 -14.57 6.46
CA LYS A 465 9.68 -15.01 6.60
C LYS A 465 9.24 -15.83 5.38
N GLN A 466 8.46 -16.88 5.63
CA GLN A 466 8.03 -17.80 4.59
C GLN A 466 6.85 -17.26 3.77
N ILE A 467 6.01 -16.45 4.41
CA ILE A 467 4.79 -15.92 3.83
C ILE A 467 4.91 -14.41 3.67
N ALA A 468 4.65 -13.96 2.45
CA ALA A 468 4.36 -12.58 2.11
C ALA A 468 2.90 -12.53 1.65
N SER A 469 2.03 -11.86 2.40
CA SER A 469 0.60 -11.78 2.13
C SER A 469 0.18 -10.38 1.71
N ALA A 470 -1.03 -10.24 1.17
CA ALA A 470 -1.67 -8.95 1.00
C ALA A 470 -3.17 -9.03 1.24
N GLU A 471 -3.76 -7.98 1.81
CA GLU A 471 -5.16 -7.66 1.61
C GLU A 471 -5.37 -7.46 0.11
N ALA A 472 -6.27 -8.26 -0.47
CA ALA A 472 -6.40 -8.40 -1.90
C ALA A 472 -7.79 -7.94 -2.37
N PHE A 473 -7.82 -7.27 -3.52
CA PHE A 473 -9.05 -6.85 -4.19
C PHE A 473 -9.91 -5.87 -3.37
N THR A 474 -9.29 -5.06 -2.54
CA THR A 474 -9.99 -4.04 -1.75
C THR A 474 -10.88 -3.19 -2.65
N ASP A 475 -12.14 -3.00 -2.26
CA ASP A 475 -13.16 -2.28 -3.01
C ASP A 475 -13.57 -2.96 -4.35
N ALA A 476 -13.44 -4.29 -4.49
CA ALA A 476 -13.90 -5.01 -5.67
C ALA A 476 -15.42 -4.79 -5.93
N LYS A 477 -15.75 -4.55 -7.20
CA LYS A 477 -17.08 -4.12 -7.65
C LYS A 477 -17.85 -5.23 -8.38
N TYR A 478 -19.18 -5.20 -8.29
CA TYR A 478 -20.05 -6.08 -9.08
C TYR A 478 -19.92 -5.87 -10.60
N SER A 479 -19.30 -4.78 -11.03
CA SER A 479 -18.98 -4.49 -12.44
C SER A 479 -17.68 -5.11 -12.92
N GLN A 480 -16.85 -5.68 -12.05
CA GLN A 480 -15.53 -6.25 -12.39
C GLN A 480 -15.65 -7.76 -12.64
N SER A 481 -14.92 -8.25 -13.64
CA SER A 481 -14.86 -9.68 -13.96
C SER A 481 -13.81 -10.41 -13.11
N LEU A 482 -13.91 -11.74 -13.05
CA LEU A 482 -12.88 -12.58 -12.41
C LEU A 482 -11.54 -12.49 -13.17
N SER A 483 -11.56 -12.31 -14.49
CA SER A 483 -10.36 -12.06 -15.29
C SER A 483 -9.63 -10.79 -14.87
N TYR A 484 -10.35 -9.70 -14.65
CA TYR A 484 -9.77 -8.44 -14.16
C TYR A 484 -9.10 -8.63 -12.79
N LEU A 485 -9.78 -9.31 -11.86
CA LEU A 485 -9.21 -9.59 -10.53
C LEU A 485 -7.98 -10.50 -10.61
N LYS A 486 -7.97 -11.46 -11.58
CA LYS A 486 -6.79 -12.29 -11.84
C LYS A 486 -5.58 -11.45 -12.22
N THR A 487 -5.73 -10.50 -13.14
CA THR A 487 -4.63 -9.64 -13.59
C THR A 487 -4.00 -8.87 -12.41
N LEU A 488 -4.83 -8.40 -11.47
CA LEU A 488 -4.32 -7.76 -10.24
C LEU A 488 -3.54 -8.72 -9.34
N ALA A 489 -4.04 -9.95 -9.19
CA ALA A 489 -3.34 -10.98 -8.41
C ALA A 489 -2.03 -11.41 -9.06
N ASP A 490 -1.99 -11.52 -10.39
CA ASP A 490 -0.79 -11.85 -11.15
C ASP A 490 0.32 -10.82 -10.95
N TYR A 491 -0.05 -9.53 -10.95
CA TYR A 491 0.88 -8.47 -10.59
C TYR A 491 1.44 -8.66 -9.18
N ALA A 492 0.59 -9.02 -8.22
CA ALA A 492 1.02 -9.27 -6.86
C ALA A 492 1.94 -10.50 -6.74
N PHE A 493 1.66 -11.59 -7.47
CA PHE A 493 2.54 -12.76 -7.54
C PHE A 493 3.90 -12.44 -8.17
N ALA A 494 3.92 -11.61 -9.21
CA ALA A 494 5.15 -11.16 -9.83
C ALA A 494 6.00 -10.27 -8.89
N PHE A 495 5.41 -9.72 -7.83
CA PHE A 495 6.11 -9.06 -6.73
C PHE A 495 6.38 -9.99 -5.53
N HIS A 496 6.41 -11.30 -5.75
CA HIS A 496 6.71 -12.35 -4.77
C HIS A 496 5.69 -12.50 -3.63
N LEU A 497 4.47 -11.96 -3.76
CA LEU A 497 3.42 -12.37 -2.84
C LEU A 497 3.10 -13.86 -3.04
N ASN A 498 2.73 -14.52 -1.95
CA ASN A 498 2.41 -15.94 -1.97
C ASN A 498 1.20 -16.30 -1.12
N GLU A 499 0.44 -15.31 -0.66
CA GLU A 499 -0.83 -15.48 0.01
C GLU A 499 -1.72 -14.25 -0.18
N LEU A 500 -2.98 -14.49 -0.54
CA LEU A 500 -3.99 -13.44 -0.73
C LEU A 500 -5.03 -13.50 0.40
N VAL A 501 -5.28 -12.37 1.04
CA VAL A 501 -6.34 -12.18 2.04
C VAL A 501 -7.42 -11.32 1.40
N VAL A 502 -8.47 -11.96 0.94
CA VAL A 502 -9.51 -11.29 0.14
C VAL A 502 -10.28 -10.26 0.98
N CYS A 503 -10.30 -9.02 0.53
CA CYS A 503 -11.05 -7.93 1.15
C CYS A 503 -12.27 -7.56 0.29
N ALA A 504 -13.42 -7.83 0.74
CA ALA A 504 -13.94 -8.65 1.82
C ALA A 504 -15.28 -9.23 1.40
N SER A 505 -15.90 -10.00 2.26
CA SER A 505 -17.27 -10.43 2.02
C SER A 505 -18.22 -9.65 2.95
N ALA A 506 -19.11 -8.85 2.39
CA ALA A 506 -20.16 -8.18 3.17
C ALA A 506 -21.14 -9.21 3.76
N TYR A 507 -21.53 -9.03 5.02
CA TYR A 507 -22.56 -9.86 5.63
C TYR A 507 -23.87 -9.75 4.85
N GLN A 508 -24.40 -10.88 4.38
CA GLN A 508 -25.60 -10.99 3.57
C GLN A 508 -26.71 -11.70 4.37
N PRO A 509 -27.58 -10.93 5.05
CA PRO A 509 -28.61 -11.54 5.92
C PRO A 509 -29.79 -12.15 5.16
N TRP A 510 -29.98 -11.79 3.90
CA TRP A 510 -31.08 -12.26 3.05
C TRP A 510 -30.63 -13.34 2.07
N LEU A 511 -31.49 -14.27 1.77
CA LEU A 511 -31.27 -15.31 0.75
C LEU A 511 -31.86 -14.92 -0.61
N ASP A 512 -32.82 -14.03 -0.60
CA ASP A 512 -33.65 -13.63 -1.75
C ASP A 512 -33.34 -12.23 -2.28
N LYS A 513 -32.41 -11.50 -1.66
CA LYS A 513 -32.04 -10.13 -2.09
C LYS A 513 -30.66 -10.10 -2.71
N ILE A 514 -30.59 -9.62 -3.94
CA ILE A 514 -29.34 -9.53 -4.75
C ILE A 514 -29.18 -8.09 -5.27
N PRO A 515 -28.01 -7.46 -5.09
CA PRO A 515 -26.82 -7.90 -4.34
C PRO A 515 -27.00 -7.90 -2.82
N GLY A 516 -28.05 -7.31 -2.25
CA GLY A 516 -28.36 -7.27 -0.84
C GLY A 516 -27.62 -6.16 -0.09
N ASN A 517 -26.77 -6.53 0.87
CA ASN A 517 -25.98 -5.56 1.62
C ASN A 517 -24.75 -5.15 0.82
N THR A 518 -24.69 -3.89 0.42
CA THR A 518 -23.63 -3.26 -0.36
C THR A 518 -22.62 -2.48 0.47
N ALA A 519 -22.59 -2.71 1.79
CA ALA A 519 -21.59 -2.15 2.72
C ALA A 519 -21.36 -0.62 2.51
N ASN A 520 -22.44 0.16 2.52
CA ASN A 520 -22.42 1.61 2.29
C ASN A 520 -21.82 2.04 0.93
N GLY A 521 -22.00 1.20 -0.12
CA GLY A 521 -21.52 1.47 -1.47
C GLY A 521 -20.10 0.95 -1.75
N ARG A 522 -19.45 0.28 -0.77
CA ARG A 522 -18.16 -0.38 -1.01
C ARG A 522 -18.29 -1.69 -1.78
N GLU A 523 -19.49 -2.25 -1.85
CA GLU A 523 -19.87 -3.45 -2.59
C GLU A 523 -19.34 -4.77 -1.98
N TYR A 524 -18.03 -5.00 -1.92
CA TYR A 524 -17.42 -6.26 -1.47
C TYR A 524 -18.07 -7.48 -2.16
N CYS A 525 -17.92 -7.52 -3.47
CA CYS A 525 -18.71 -8.37 -4.37
C CYS A 525 -18.33 -9.86 -4.37
N LEU A 526 -17.25 -10.26 -3.71
CA LEU A 526 -16.78 -11.65 -3.70
C LEU A 526 -17.59 -12.49 -2.70
N ASN A 527 -18.85 -12.73 -3.03
CA ASN A 527 -19.81 -13.48 -2.23
C ASN A 527 -20.85 -14.18 -3.11
N ARG A 528 -21.73 -15.02 -2.48
CA ARG A 528 -22.76 -15.82 -3.16
C ARG A 528 -23.77 -15.02 -4.00
N ASN A 529 -23.92 -13.73 -3.74
CA ASN A 529 -24.89 -12.87 -4.45
C ASN A 529 -24.30 -12.28 -5.74
N ASN A 530 -23.02 -12.54 -6.03
CA ASN A 530 -22.43 -12.22 -7.33
C ASN A 530 -22.89 -13.24 -8.37
N SER A 531 -23.34 -12.78 -9.53
CA SER A 531 -23.79 -13.64 -10.62
C SER A 531 -22.74 -14.63 -11.10
N MET A 532 -21.45 -14.26 -11.00
CA MET A 532 -20.32 -15.10 -11.40
C MET A 532 -19.91 -16.13 -10.33
N TRP A 533 -20.43 -16.04 -9.11
CA TRP A 533 -20.03 -16.90 -8.00
C TRP A 533 -20.15 -18.41 -8.31
N PRO A 534 -21.21 -18.91 -8.96
CA PRO A 534 -21.31 -20.32 -9.29
C PRO A 534 -20.22 -20.84 -10.24
N LEU A 535 -19.56 -19.98 -10.99
CA LEU A 535 -18.48 -20.31 -11.93
C LEU A 535 -17.10 -19.88 -11.41
N SER A 536 -16.98 -19.48 -10.16
CA SER A 536 -15.74 -18.94 -9.57
C SER A 536 -14.71 -19.99 -9.15
N ASN A 537 -15.02 -21.28 -9.18
CA ASN A 537 -14.11 -22.35 -8.76
C ASN A 537 -12.77 -22.28 -9.52
N GLY A 538 -12.80 -22.07 -10.85
CA GLY A 538 -11.59 -21.95 -11.64
C GLY A 538 -10.70 -20.77 -11.20
N PHE A 539 -11.30 -19.66 -10.78
CA PHE A 539 -10.58 -18.52 -10.24
C PHE A 539 -9.88 -18.85 -8.92
N TRP A 540 -10.59 -19.50 -7.99
CA TRP A 540 -10.01 -19.86 -6.68
C TRP A 540 -8.92 -20.92 -6.80
N ASP A 541 -9.13 -21.92 -7.67
CA ASP A 541 -8.13 -22.95 -7.96
C ASP A 541 -6.86 -22.35 -8.57
N TYR A 542 -7.02 -21.40 -9.50
CA TYR A 542 -5.92 -20.65 -10.08
C TYR A 542 -5.12 -19.91 -9.00
N GLN A 543 -5.80 -19.14 -8.14
CA GLN A 543 -5.15 -18.40 -7.05
C GLN A 543 -4.39 -19.34 -6.09
N ALA A 544 -5.00 -20.46 -5.75
CA ALA A 544 -4.40 -21.46 -4.87
C ALA A 544 -3.14 -22.09 -5.49
N ARG A 545 -3.17 -22.43 -6.79
CA ARG A 545 -2.02 -22.99 -7.51
C ARG A 545 -0.88 -21.98 -7.63
N CYS A 546 -1.18 -20.73 -7.98
CA CYS A 546 -0.17 -19.68 -8.02
C CYS A 546 0.45 -19.46 -6.63
N ALA A 547 -0.35 -19.30 -5.58
CA ALA A 547 0.14 -19.14 -4.22
C ALA A 547 0.99 -20.34 -3.76
N TYR A 548 0.60 -21.56 -4.13
CA TYR A 548 1.38 -22.77 -3.84
C TYR A 548 2.75 -22.73 -4.51
N MET A 549 2.80 -22.44 -5.81
CA MET A 549 4.05 -22.37 -6.57
C MET A 549 4.96 -21.25 -6.04
N MET A 550 4.41 -20.09 -5.72
CA MET A 550 5.14 -18.96 -5.15
C MET A 550 5.64 -19.18 -3.71
N ARG A 551 5.26 -20.26 -3.04
CA ARG A 551 5.81 -20.69 -1.74
C ARG A 551 6.96 -21.70 -1.87
N GLN A 552 7.26 -22.18 -3.08
CA GLN A 552 8.31 -23.18 -3.26
C GLN A 552 9.68 -22.52 -3.30
N GLY A 553 10.70 -23.16 -2.72
CA GLY A 553 12.09 -22.68 -2.72
C GLY A 553 12.27 -21.27 -2.14
N SER A 554 13.37 -20.66 -2.53
CA SER A 554 13.77 -19.29 -2.15
C SER A 554 13.62 -18.34 -3.33
N PRO A 555 13.23 -17.08 -3.13
CA PRO A 555 13.23 -16.08 -4.19
C PRO A 555 14.66 -15.80 -4.67
N VAL A 556 14.80 -15.49 -5.94
CA VAL A 556 16.06 -15.05 -6.57
C VAL A 556 15.90 -13.58 -6.92
N VAL A 557 16.66 -12.73 -6.23
CA VAL A 557 16.62 -11.28 -6.36
C VAL A 557 18.05 -10.76 -6.36
N ASP A 558 18.43 -9.97 -7.34
CA ASP A 558 19.82 -9.51 -7.48
C ASP A 558 20.10 -8.21 -6.74
N LEU A 559 19.11 -7.31 -6.66
CA LEU A 559 19.31 -5.95 -6.21
C LEU A 559 18.63 -5.71 -4.87
N CYS A 560 19.31 -5.06 -3.93
CA CYS A 560 18.72 -4.57 -2.69
C CYS A 560 18.83 -3.05 -2.66
N ILE A 561 17.70 -2.34 -2.61
CA ILE A 561 17.63 -0.89 -2.63
C ILE A 561 17.51 -0.37 -1.20
N TYR A 562 18.49 0.37 -0.75
CA TYR A 562 18.44 1.04 0.54
C TYR A 562 17.75 2.41 0.41
N LEU A 563 16.62 2.57 1.09
CA LEU A 563 15.75 3.75 1.00
C LEU A 563 16.22 4.94 1.85
N GLY A 564 17.28 4.77 2.64
CA GLY A 564 17.80 5.80 3.54
C GLY A 564 17.28 5.67 4.97
N SER A 565 17.76 6.60 5.82
CA SER A 565 17.48 6.67 7.26
C SER A 565 16.26 7.54 7.60
N ASP A 566 15.68 8.23 6.63
CA ASP A 566 14.49 9.05 6.85
C ASP A 566 13.29 8.18 7.25
N VAL A 567 12.52 8.64 8.22
CA VAL A 567 11.25 8.02 8.61
C VAL A 567 10.13 9.06 8.65
N PRO A 568 8.92 8.68 8.25
CA PRO A 568 8.43 7.36 7.85
C PRO A 568 9.02 6.89 6.52
N ASN A 569 9.34 5.61 6.45
CA ASN A 569 9.94 5.01 5.26
C ASN A 569 8.92 4.14 4.52
N LYS A 570 8.81 4.33 3.22
CA LYS A 570 8.05 3.48 2.29
C LYS A 570 8.59 3.64 0.86
N ILE A 571 8.21 2.72 -0.01
CA ILE A 571 8.57 2.82 -1.42
C ILE A 571 7.78 3.95 -2.09
N LEU A 572 8.53 4.86 -2.73
CA LEU A 572 7.98 5.92 -3.59
C LEU A 572 8.60 5.76 -4.98
N SER A 573 7.80 5.59 -6.03
CA SER A 573 8.30 5.23 -7.35
C SER A 573 9.24 6.30 -7.94
N HIS A 574 8.95 7.58 -7.71
CA HIS A 574 9.80 8.69 -8.18
C HIS A 574 11.19 8.74 -7.51
N ARG A 575 11.37 7.99 -6.42
CA ARG A 575 12.66 7.87 -5.71
C ARG A 575 13.42 6.61 -6.11
N LEU A 576 12.76 5.59 -6.63
CA LEU A 576 13.42 4.37 -7.08
C LEU A 576 14.34 4.66 -8.26
N PRO A 577 15.54 4.06 -8.29
CA PRO A 577 16.36 4.10 -9.49
C PRO A 577 15.67 3.36 -10.64
N VAL A 578 16.00 3.71 -11.86
CA VAL A 578 15.54 2.96 -13.03
C VAL A 578 16.20 1.58 -13.02
N ILE A 579 15.42 0.56 -12.72
CA ILE A 579 15.93 -0.83 -12.69
C ILE A 579 16.03 -1.34 -14.13
N PRO A 580 17.19 -1.83 -14.56
CA PRO A 580 17.35 -2.40 -15.88
C PRO A 580 16.50 -3.67 -16.05
N GLU A 581 16.07 -3.90 -17.27
CA GLU A 581 15.23 -5.05 -17.61
C GLU A 581 15.87 -6.39 -17.28
N GLY A 582 15.07 -7.32 -16.78
CA GLY A 582 15.50 -8.66 -16.41
C GLY A 582 16.17 -8.80 -15.06
N TYR A 583 16.26 -7.71 -14.27
CA TYR A 583 16.68 -7.75 -12.87
C TYR A 583 15.49 -7.60 -11.95
N ASP A 584 15.52 -8.31 -10.82
CA ASP A 584 14.56 -8.13 -9.73
C ASP A 584 15.23 -7.46 -8.54
N TRP A 585 14.42 -6.85 -7.68
CA TRP A 585 14.87 -5.99 -6.60
C TRP A 585 14.02 -6.15 -5.34
N ASP A 586 14.64 -5.94 -4.19
CA ASP A 586 14.00 -5.72 -2.89
C ASP A 586 14.40 -4.36 -2.33
N VAL A 587 13.72 -3.93 -1.29
CA VAL A 587 14.04 -2.68 -0.58
C VAL A 587 14.42 -2.97 0.87
N CYS A 588 15.31 -2.15 1.43
CA CYS A 588 15.66 -2.20 2.85
C CYS A 588 15.74 -0.81 3.47
N THR A 589 15.65 -0.75 4.78
CA THR A 589 15.75 0.45 5.61
C THR A 589 16.83 0.28 6.66
N ASP A 590 17.04 1.28 7.52
CA ASP A 590 18.08 1.25 8.56
C ASP A 590 18.02 -0.02 9.43
N ASP A 591 16.82 -0.46 9.81
CA ASP A 591 16.68 -1.64 10.66
C ASP A 591 17.30 -2.89 10.02
N ALA A 592 17.01 -3.15 8.75
CA ALA A 592 17.58 -4.28 8.03
C ALA A 592 19.07 -4.06 7.74
N LEU A 593 19.46 -2.86 7.26
CA LEU A 593 20.85 -2.53 6.94
C LEU A 593 21.78 -2.72 8.13
N LEU A 594 21.40 -2.20 9.29
CA LEU A 594 22.27 -2.17 10.48
C LEU A 594 22.28 -3.50 11.24
N ARG A 595 21.15 -4.21 11.31
CA ARG A 595 20.99 -5.38 12.18
C ARG A 595 20.96 -6.73 11.47
N VAL A 596 20.51 -6.78 10.23
CA VAL A 596 20.24 -8.04 9.51
C VAL A 596 21.27 -8.29 8.41
N LEU A 597 21.60 -7.26 7.63
CA LEU A 597 22.40 -7.40 6.43
C LEU A 597 23.91 -7.47 6.73
N SER A 598 24.58 -8.41 6.06
CA SER A 598 26.03 -8.59 6.14
C SER A 598 26.62 -8.95 4.77
N ALA A 599 27.87 -8.55 4.51
CA ALA A 599 28.57 -8.91 3.29
C ALA A 599 29.46 -10.15 3.52
N ARG A 600 29.38 -11.11 2.60
CA ARG A 600 30.23 -12.28 2.53
C ARG A 600 30.36 -12.72 1.07
N ASP A 601 31.55 -13.12 0.65
CA ASP A 601 31.85 -13.64 -0.70
C ASP A 601 31.39 -12.70 -1.82
N GLY A 602 31.53 -11.36 -1.62
CA GLY A 602 31.09 -10.34 -2.57
C GLY A 602 29.59 -10.18 -2.70
N ARG A 603 28.79 -10.81 -1.87
CA ARG A 603 27.32 -10.72 -1.88
C ARG A 603 26.78 -10.17 -0.54
N LEU A 604 25.62 -9.53 -0.61
CA LEU A 604 24.85 -9.08 0.56
C LEU A 604 23.94 -10.21 1.01
N HIS A 605 24.06 -10.63 2.27
CA HIS A 605 23.26 -11.70 2.87
C HIS A 605 22.26 -11.15 3.85
N ALA A 606 21.03 -11.67 3.79
CA ALA A 606 19.94 -11.41 4.71
C ALA A 606 19.56 -12.66 5.52
N ALA A 607 18.57 -12.55 6.40
CA ALA A 607 18.05 -13.69 7.13
C ALA A 607 17.43 -14.74 6.17
N GLY A 608 17.30 -15.98 6.64
CA GLY A 608 16.62 -17.03 5.88
C GLY A 608 17.37 -17.53 4.63
N GLY A 609 18.64 -17.13 4.45
CA GLY A 609 19.48 -17.57 3.32
C GLY A 609 19.37 -16.70 2.07
N MET A 610 18.61 -15.61 2.10
CA MET A 610 18.57 -14.64 0.99
C MET A 610 19.92 -13.97 0.76
N SER A 611 20.24 -13.71 -0.51
CA SER A 611 21.44 -12.95 -0.87
C SER A 611 21.22 -12.11 -2.12
N TYR A 612 21.86 -10.93 -2.14
CA TYR A 612 21.79 -9.97 -3.24
C TYR A 612 23.19 -9.76 -3.82
N SER A 613 23.24 -9.48 -5.12
CA SER A 613 24.51 -9.22 -5.83
C SER A 613 24.98 -7.78 -5.63
N VAL A 614 24.06 -6.83 -5.49
CA VAL A 614 24.34 -5.39 -5.40
C VAL A 614 23.47 -4.73 -4.35
N LEU A 615 24.04 -3.82 -3.57
CA LEU A 615 23.32 -2.86 -2.74
C LEU A 615 23.26 -1.51 -3.48
N LEU A 616 22.04 -1.01 -3.68
CA LEU A 616 21.78 0.31 -4.27
C LEU A 616 21.41 1.30 -3.17
N VAL A 617 22.02 2.47 -3.13
CA VAL A 617 21.57 3.59 -2.30
C VAL A 617 20.65 4.48 -3.13
N GLU A 618 19.44 4.71 -2.66
CA GLU A 618 18.42 5.50 -3.35
C GLU A 618 18.89 6.96 -3.52
N ARG A 619 18.47 7.59 -4.61
CA ARG A 619 18.97 8.92 -5.06
C ARG A 619 18.77 10.04 -4.04
N LEU A 620 17.67 10.05 -3.32
CA LEU A 620 17.31 11.09 -2.34
C LEU A 620 17.49 10.61 -0.90
N ALA A 621 18.16 9.47 -0.69
CA ALA A 621 18.37 8.90 0.63
C ALA A 621 19.17 9.85 1.54
N THR A 622 18.61 10.17 2.70
CA THR A 622 19.36 10.74 3.81
C THR A 622 20.02 9.61 4.60
N LEU A 623 21.27 9.76 4.99
CA LEU A 623 21.98 8.75 5.74
C LEU A 623 22.27 9.21 7.15
N SER A 624 22.01 8.34 8.13
CA SER A 624 22.56 8.48 9.47
C SER A 624 24.07 8.17 9.46
N ALA A 625 24.81 8.69 10.43
CA ALA A 625 26.24 8.37 10.59
C ALA A 625 26.48 6.86 10.73
N GLN A 626 25.55 6.14 11.37
CA GLN A 626 25.61 4.68 11.49
C GLN A 626 25.42 3.98 10.14
N ALA A 627 24.48 4.45 9.34
CA ALA A 627 24.24 3.93 7.98
C ALA A 627 25.44 4.19 7.08
N GLU A 628 26.03 5.36 7.10
CA GLU A 628 27.26 5.68 6.36
C GLU A 628 28.43 4.76 6.74
N ALA A 629 28.66 4.58 8.03
CA ALA A 629 29.70 3.66 8.54
C ALA A 629 29.44 2.22 8.10
N LYS A 630 28.20 1.77 8.15
CA LYS A 630 27.82 0.42 7.72
C LYS A 630 28.00 0.24 6.21
N LEU A 631 27.60 1.20 5.39
CA LEU A 631 27.80 1.16 3.93
C LEU A 631 29.30 1.11 3.58
N ALA A 632 30.12 1.92 4.27
CA ALA A 632 31.57 1.89 4.13
C ALA A 632 32.16 0.52 4.49
N GLN A 633 31.69 -0.07 5.60
CA GLN A 633 32.08 -1.42 6.01
C GLN A 633 31.72 -2.48 4.97
N LEU A 634 30.48 -2.47 4.45
CA LEU A 634 30.00 -3.40 3.45
C LEU A 634 30.81 -3.29 2.15
N LYS A 635 31.09 -2.06 1.72
CA LYS A 635 31.93 -1.78 0.55
C LYS A 635 33.38 -2.29 0.75
N ALA A 636 33.96 -2.05 1.93
CA ALA A 636 35.30 -2.53 2.27
C ALA A 636 35.38 -4.07 2.33
N SER A 637 34.26 -4.76 2.57
CA SER A 637 34.16 -6.23 2.52
C SER A 637 34.02 -6.78 1.09
N GLY A 638 34.13 -5.94 0.07
CA GLY A 638 34.07 -6.35 -1.34
C GLY A 638 32.65 -6.42 -1.92
N LEU A 639 31.62 -5.97 -1.19
CA LEU A 639 30.27 -5.88 -1.73
C LEU A 639 30.17 -4.77 -2.78
N PRO A 640 29.64 -5.03 -3.98
CA PRO A 640 29.29 -3.98 -4.93
C PRO A 640 28.19 -3.07 -4.35
N VAL A 641 28.49 -1.77 -4.25
CA VAL A 641 27.57 -0.75 -3.77
C VAL A 641 27.45 0.36 -4.80
N TYR A 642 26.25 0.55 -5.33
CA TYR A 642 25.91 1.66 -6.23
C TYR A 642 25.24 2.77 -5.46
N ASP A 643 25.84 3.94 -5.43
CA ASP A 643 25.28 5.11 -4.75
C ASP A 643 24.64 6.05 -5.78
N ALA A 644 23.33 5.99 -5.94
CA ALA A 644 22.59 6.79 -6.90
C ALA A 644 22.56 8.29 -6.54
N ARG A 645 22.86 8.66 -5.30
CA ARG A 645 23.00 10.07 -4.88
C ARG A 645 24.15 10.77 -5.60
N VAL A 646 25.20 10.03 -5.96
CA VAL A 646 26.41 10.54 -6.61
C VAL A 646 26.42 10.20 -8.10
N SER A 647 26.04 8.98 -8.47
CA SER A 647 26.20 8.45 -9.82
C SER A 647 25.01 8.71 -10.75
N GLY A 648 23.84 9.07 -10.17
CA GLY A 648 22.59 9.23 -10.93
C GLY A 648 21.98 7.90 -11.39
N ASP A 649 20.76 7.91 -11.89
CA ASP A 649 19.97 6.71 -12.22
C ASP A 649 20.42 6.01 -13.51
N TYR A 650 20.92 6.78 -14.49
CA TYR A 650 21.21 6.24 -15.83
C TYR A 650 22.53 5.46 -15.94
N ALA A 651 23.37 5.47 -14.92
CA ALA A 651 24.63 4.75 -14.91
C ALA A 651 24.53 3.35 -14.29
N LEU A 652 23.37 2.93 -13.80
CA LEU A 652 23.20 1.65 -13.14
C LEU A 652 23.48 0.47 -14.09
N GLN A 653 22.97 0.48 -15.32
CA GLN A 653 23.26 -0.59 -16.30
C GLN A 653 24.76 -0.74 -16.52
N ASN A 654 25.47 0.36 -16.78
CA ASN A 654 26.91 0.33 -16.99
C ASN A 654 27.67 -0.22 -15.76
N PHE A 655 27.20 0.09 -14.56
CA PHE A 655 27.75 -0.44 -13.33
C PHE A 655 27.56 -1.96 -13.24
N LEU A 656 26.36 -2.48 -13.50
CA LEU A 656 26.07 -3.92 -13.51
C LEU A 656 26.92 -4.65 -14.58
N ASP A 657 27.04 -4.07 -15.76
CA ASP A 657 27.88 -4.60 -16.85
C ASP A 657 29.37 -4.66 -16.43
N SER A 658 29.86 -3.63 -15.71
CA SER A 658 31.24 -3.60 -15.21
C SER A 658 31.53 -4.70 -14.18
N LEU A 659 30.50 -5.20 -13.49
CA LEU A 659 30.59 -6.32 -12.57
C LEU A 659 30.50 -7.69 -13.29
N GLY A 660 30.17 -7.70 -14.58
CA GLY A 660 29.85 -8.91 -15.32
C GLY A 660 28.53 -9.55 -14.89
N LEU A 661 27.69 -8.84 -14.15
CA LEU A 661 26.40 -9.34 -13.67
C LEU A 661 25.39 -9.33 -14.82
N GLN A 662 24.98 -10.53 -15.24
CA GLN A 662 23.95 -10.68 -16.26
C GLN A 662 22.55 -10.60 -15.63
N PRO A 663 21.54 -10.07 -16.36
CA PRO A 663 20.17 -10.13 -15.89
C PRO A 663 19.70 -11.59 -15.71
N ASP A 664 18.77 -11.80 -14.81
CA ASP A 664 18.19 -13.10 -14.52
C ASP A 664 17.45 -13.68 -15.74
N VAL A 665 16.75 -12.81 -16.47
CA VAL A 665 16.15 -13.09 -17.77
C VAL A 665 16.57 -12.01 -18.77
N ARG A 666 17.24 -12.40 -19.85
CA ARG A 666 17.62 -11.49 -20.93
C ARG A 666 16.65 -11.60 -22.10
N PHE A 667 16.07 -10.51 -22.52
CA PHE A 667 15.19 -10.43 -23.67
C PHE A 667 15.98 -10.03 -24.93
N HIS A 668 15.65 -10.63 -26.07
CA HIS A 668 16.39 -10.40 -27.32
C HIS A 668 16.03 -9.08 -28.04
N SER A 669 14.88 -8.48 -27.75
CA SER A 669 14.43 -7.23 -28.38
C SER A 669 14.44 -6.08 -27.40
N ALA A 670 15.11 -4.99 -27.74
CA ALA A 670 15.13 -3.74 -26.99
C ALA A 670 13.78 -2.95 -27.01
N ASN A 671 12.79 -3.46 -27.75
CA ASN A 671 11.48 -2.80 -27.91
C ASN A 671 10.38 -3.61 -27.21
N LEU A 672 10.53 -3.90 -25.93
CA LEU A 672 9.37 -4.28 -25.13
C LEU A 672 8.45 -3.04 -25.01
N PRO A 673 7.13 -3.20 -25.22
CA PRO A 673 6.20 -2.15 -24.83
C PRO A 673 6.43 -1.87 -23.34
N GLU A 674 6.63 -0.60 -23.01
CA GLU A 674 7.01 -0.13 -21.69
C GLU A 674 6.33 -0.94 -20.57
N ASN A 675 7.13 -1.68 -19.81
CA ASN A 675 6.82 -2.27 -18.49
C ASN A 675 5.52 -3.08 -18.34
N ARG A 676 5.23 -4.02 -19.26
CA ARG A 676 3.99 -4.81 -19.17
C ARG A 676 4.18 -6.33 -19.06
N LEU A 677 5.40 -6.84 -19.15
CA LEU A 677 5.71 -8.20 -18.74
C LEU A 677 6.34 -8.17 -17.36
N PHE A 678 5.68 -8.82 -16.41
CA PHE A 678 6.18 -8.96 -15.04
C PHE A 678 6.62 -10.40 -14.82
N PHE A 679 7.68 -10.57 -13.99
CA PHE A 679 8.13 -11.91 -13.62
C PHE A 679 8.63 -11.95 -12.18
N ALA A 680 8.65 -13.16 -11.62
CA ALA A 680 9.30 -13.47 -10.35
C ALA A 680 10.02 -14.81 -10.48
N HIS A 681 11.24 -14.93 -9.95
CA HIS A 681 12.04 -16.14 -9.97
C HIS A 681 12.18 -16.74 -8.57
N ARG A 682 12.06 -18.07 -8.52
CA ARG A 682 12.31 -18.86 -7.29
C ARG A 682 13.18 -20.06 -7.63
N ARG A 683 14.14 -20.35 -6.75
CA ARG A 683 15.03 -21.53 -6.87
C ARG A 683 14.72 -22.54 -5.78
N VAL A 684 14.51 -23.78 -6.17
CA VAL A 684 14.35 -24.92 -5.26
C VAL A 684 15.63 -25.73 -5.26
N GLU A 685 16.31 -25.73 -4.11
CA GLU A 685 17.57 -26.47 -3.95
C GLU A 685 17.32 -27.93 -3.52
N ALA A 686 18.17 -28.84 -4.00
CA ALA A 686 18.04 -30.28 -3.75
C ALA A 686 18.18 -30.70 -2.30
N ALA A 687 18.88 -29.91 -1.52
CA ALA A 687 19.25 -30.26 -0.14
C ALA A 687 18.23 -29.76 0.89
N GLY A 688 17.25 -30.59 1.27
CA GLY A 688 16.83 -30.57 2.64
C GLY A 688 15.43 -30.10 3.00
N THR A 689 14.54 -29.77 2.11
CA THR A 689 13.14 -29.44 2.52
C THR A 689 12.15 -30.53 2.11
N MET A 690 11.16 -30.83 2.98
CA MET A 690 10.06 -31.75 2.65
C MET A 690 9.29 -31.31 1.39
N VAL A 691 9.40 -30.05 1.03
CA VAL A 691 8.74 -29.42 -0.11
C VAL A 691 9.39 -29.85 -1.43
N SER A 692 10.71 -29.99 -1.49
CA SER A 692 11.38 -30.49 -2.69
C SER A 692 10.96 -31.93 -3.05
N ARG A 693 10.55 -32.71 -2.07
CA ARG A 693 10.01 -34.09 -2.28
C ARG A 693 8.61 -34.08 -2.91
N ALA A 694 7.77 -33.11 -2.60
CA ALA A 694 6.41 -33.05 -3.14
C ALA A 694 6.38 -32.62 -4.62
N LEU A 695 7.32 -31.76 -5.03
CA LEU A 695 7.44 -31.30 -6.43
C LEU A 695 8.34 -32.20 -7.28
N ALA A 696 9.13 -33.06 -6.68
CA ALA A 696 10.03 -34.00 -7.38
C ALA A 696 9.33 -35.18 -8.06
N PHE A 697 8.02 -35.21 -8.15
CA PHE A 697 7.17 -36.14 -8.91
C PHE A 697 7.77 -37.55 -9.12
N GLY A 698 7.88 -38.32 -8.03
CA GLY A 698 8.15 -39.76 -8.11
C GLY A 698 9.55 -40.20 -8.55
N SER A 699 10.49 -39.28 -8.77
CA SER A 699 11.91 -39.62 -8.92
C SER A 699 12.62 -39.43 -7.58
N ASN A 700 13.58 -40.32 -7.28
CA ASN A 700 14.48 -40.16 -6.13
C ASN A 700 15.49 -39.01 -6.32
N ALA A 701 15.22 -38.09 -7.21
CA ALA A 701 16.12 -37.02 -7.66
C ALA A 701 16.17 -35.88 -6.65
N ARG A 702 17.34 -35.69 -6.13
CA ARG A 702 17.79 -34.50 -5.43
C ARG A 702 18.26 -33.49 -6.48
N GLU A 703 17.34 -32.85 -7.20
CA GLU A 703 17.68 -31.96 -8.29
C GLU A 703 17.22 -30.55 -8.00
N ASP A 704 18.07 -29.57 -8.30
CA ASP A 704 17.74 -28.17 -8.28
C ASP A 704 16.86 -27.83 -9.48
N PHE A 705 15.85 -26.97 -9.27
CA PHE A 705 15.05 -26.43 -10.36
C PHE A 705 14.63 -25.00 -10.10
N ASP A 706 14.39 -24.28 -11.20
CA ASP A 706 13.96 -22.88 -11.14
C ASP A 706 12.50 -22.76 -11.55
N ILE A 707 11.79 -21.86 -10.90
CA ILE A 707 10.39 -21.52 -11.14
C ILE A 707 10.31 -20.05 -11.48
N TYR A 708 9.98 -19.74 -12.71
CA TYR A 708 9.69 -18.37 -13.15
C TYR A 708 8.18 -18.21 -13.31
N PHE A 709 7.58 -17.29 -12.61
CA PHE A 709 6.22 -16.83 -12.88
C PHE A 709 6.30 -15.68 -13.88
N PHE A 710 5.56 -15.76 -14.98
CA PHE A 710 5.43 -14.68 -15.95
C PHE A 710 3.98 -14.25 -16.09
N SER A 711 3.75 -12.95 -16.22
CA SER A 711 2.43 -12.37 -16.47
C SER A 711 2.51 -11.26 -17.51
N ASN A 712 1.73 -11.40 -18.59
CA ASN A 712 1.62 -10.40 -19.64
C ASN A 712 0.45 -9.45 -19.34
N HIS A 713 0.75 -8.22 -19.00
CA HIS A 713 -0.24 -7.16 -18.78
C HIS A 713 -0.42 -6.24 -19.99
N SER A 714 0.12 -6.64 -21.14
CA SER A 714 -0.08 -5.92 -22.40
C SER A 714 -1.45 -6.27 -23.01
N PRO A 715 -2.10 -5.34 -23.74
CA PRO A 715 -3.25 -5.66 -24.57
C PRO A 715 -2.89 -6.51 -25.82
N GLU A 716 -1.59 -6.74 -26.05
CA GLU A 716 -1.06 -7.50 -27.16
C GLU A 716 -0.43 -8.81 -26.69
N THR A 717 -0.35 -9.79 -27.61
CA THR A 717 0.36 -11.02 -27.34
C THR A 717 1.88 -10.72 -27.17
N PHE A 718 2.42 -11.09 -26.03
CA PHE A 718 3.86 -11.16 -25.87
C PHE A 718 4.42 -12.38 -26.57
N SER A 719 5.41 -12.21 -27.42
CA SER A 719 6.11 -13.34 -28.09
C SER A 719 7.55 -12.96 -28.34
N GLN A 720 8.45 -13.37 -27.46
CA GLN A 720 9.86 -13.01 -27.54
C GLN A 720 10.77 -14.18 -27.19
N GLU A 721 11.98 -14.13 -27.73
CA GLU A 721 13.06 -15.01 -27.37
C GLU A 721 13.75 -14.52 -26.09
N MET A 722 13.99 -15.43 -25.16
CA MET A 722 14.50 -15.15 -23.82
C MET A 722 15.66 -16.09 -23.50
N VAL A 723 16.66 -15.59 -22.78
CA VAL A 723 17.78 -16.39 -22.25
C VAL A 723 17.73 -16.34 -20.73
N PHE A 724 17.81 -17.49 -20.09
CA PHE A 724 17.77 -17.63 -18.63
C PHE A 724 19.18 -17.83 -18.08
N ARG A 725 19.55 -17.02 -17.09
CA ARG A 725 20.85 -17.12 -16.42
C ARG A 725 20.96 -18.45 -15.66
N ASP A 726 22.15 -19.03 -15.58
CA ASP A 726 22.48 -20.25 -14.81
C ASP A 726 21.60 -21.47 -15.13
N SER A 727 21.23 -21.63 -16.39
CA SER A 727 20.28 -22.64 -16.84
C SER A 727 20.92 -23.80 -17.64
N GLN A 728 22.24 -23.93 -17.58
CA GLN A 728 23.01 -24.95 -18.34
C GLN A 728 22.49 -26.37 -18.04
N GLY A 729 22.29 -27.15 -19.09
CA GLY A 729 21.86 -28.55 -19.00
C GLY A 729 20.44 -28.76 -18.51
N LYS A 730 19.61 -27.72 -18.41
CA LYS A 730 18.20 -27.78 -18.01
C LYS A 730 17.30 -27.87 -19.25
N VAL A 731 16.07 -28.30 -19.04
CA VAL A 731 14.96 -28.26 -20.00
C VAL A 731 13.86 -27.38 -19.44
N ALA A 732 13.06 -26.77 -20.33
CA ALA A 732 11.99 -25.88 -19.95
C ALA A 732 10.61 -26.53 -20.10
N GLU A 733 9.76 -26.30 -19.13
CA GLU A 733 8.36 -26.69 -19.11
C GLU A 733 7.48 -25.46 -18.83
N PHE A 734 6.32 -25.39 -19.46
CA PHE A 734 5.26 -24.44 -19.09
C PHE A 734 4.25 -25.15 -18.19
N TRP A 735 4.06 -24.66 -16.99
CA TRP A 735 3.09 -25.19 -16.02
C TRP A 735 1.92 -24.19 -15.93
N SER A 736 0.80 -24.63 -16.45
CA SER A 736 -0.43 -23.80 -16.49
C SER A 736 -1.16 -23.83 -15.15
N PRO A 737 -1.33 -22.71 -14.46
CA PRO A 737 -2.13 -22.66 -13.25
C PRO A 737 -3.64 -22.72 -13.52
N LEU A 738 -4.08 -22.54 -14.76
CA LEU A 738 -5.50 -22.63 -15.14
C LEU A 738 -6.05 -24.05 -15.03
N ASP A 739 -5.32 -25.02 -15.57
CA ASP A 739 -5.75 -26.42 -15.70
C ASP A 739 -4.83 -27.42 -15.01
N ALA A 740 -3.76 -26.94 -14.34
CA ALA A 740 -2.73 -27.76 -13.70
C ALA A 740 -1.97 -28.69 -14.68
N ARG A 741 -2.00 -28.40 -15.97
CA ARG A 741 -1.26 -29.18 -16.98
C ARG A 741 0.16 -28.68 -17.13
N ARG A 742 1.02 -29.56 -17.58
CA ARG A 742 2.42 -29.28 -17.88
C ARG A 742 2.68 -29.52 -19.36
N TYR A 743 3.38 -28.61 -20.00
CA TYR A 743 3.72 -28.66 -21.40
C TYR A 743 5.22 -28.53 -21.55
N ARG A 744 5.79 -29.16 -22.55
CA ARG A 744 7.18 -28.96 -22.94
C ARG A 744 7.32 -27.65 -23.70
N LEU A 745 8.34 -26.85 -23.35
CA LEU A 745 8.76 -25.70 -24.16
C LEU A 745 9.90 -26.13 -25.09
N GLN A 746 9.83 -25.67 -26.32
CA GLN A 746 10.93 -25.84 -27.26
C GLN A 746 12.04 -24.87 -26.86
N SER A 747 13.25 -25.40 -26.64
CA SER A 747 14.39 -24.62 -26.19
C SER A 747 15.68 -25.08 -26.84
N SER A 748 16.68 -24.21 -26.92
CA SER A 748 18.03 -24.46 -27.35
C SER A 748 19.04 -23.90 -26.33
N GLU A 749 20.29 -24.19 -26.47
CA GLU A 749 21.35 -23.55 -25.69
C GLU A 749 21.99 -22.42 -26.50
N ASN A 750 22.30 -21.31 -25.86
CA ASN A 750 23.07 -20.22 -26.46
C ASN A 750 24.57 -20.51 -26.40
N GLU A 751 25.42 -19.58 -26.86
CA GLU A 751 26.87 -19.73 -26.88
C GLU A 751 27.50 -19.98 -25.49
N ASP A 752 26.86 -19.49 -24.42
CA ASP A 752 27.30 -19.68 -23.02
C ASP A 752 26.74 -20.97 -22.39
N GLY A 753 26.02 -21.77 -23.16
CA GLY A 753 25.35 -23.00 -22.71
C GLY A 753 24.06 -22.72 -21.91
N ASN A 754 23.63 -21.46 -21.79
CA ASN A 754 22.36 -21.09 -21.12
C ASN A 754 21.16 -21.41 -22.00
N LEU A 755 20.06 -21.79 -21.37
CA LEU A 755 18.83 -22.13 -22.03
C LEU A 755 18.17 -20.90 -22.66
N GLN A 756 17.84 -21.02 -23.93
CA GLN A 756 17.17 -20.04 -24.76
C GLN A 756 15.86 -20.61 -25.27
N LEU A 757 14.77 -19.85 -25.16
CA LEU A 757 13.46 -20.26 -25.68
C LEU A 757 12.63 -19.06 -26.09
N ARG A 758 11.61 -19.29 -26.92
CA ARG A 758 10.57 -18.32 -27.22
C ARG A 758 9.35 -18.55 -26.32
N LEU A 759 8.99 -17.54 -25.53
CA LEU A 759 7.76 -17.55 -24.74
C LEU A 759 6.70 -16.71 -25.42
N SER A 760 5.49 -17.29 -25.59
CA SER A 760 4.32 -16.58 -26.13
C SER A 760 3.20 -16.62 -25.11
N LEU A 761 2.74 -15.43 -24.68
CA LEU A 761 1.64 -15.25 -23.74
C LEU A 761 0.59 -14.30 -24.36
N ALA A 762 -0.66 -14.71 -24.39
CA ALA A 762 -1.77 -13.86 -24.82
C ALA A 762 -1.93 -12.65 -23.88
N PRO A 763 -2.70 -11.61 -24.27
CA PRO A 763 -3.06 -10.53 -23.36
C PRO A 763 -3.62 -11.05 -22.03
N ASP A 764 -3.15 -10.52 -20.90
CA ASP A 764 -3.52 -10.95 -19.54
C ASP A 764 -3.29 -12.44 -19.23
N GLU A 765 -2.51 -13.13 -20.03
CA GLU A 765 -2.10 -14.50 -19.73
C GLU A 765 -0.89 -14.55 -18.81
N SER A 766 -0.85 -15.58 -17.98
CA SER A 766 0.24 -15.83 -17.04
C SER A 766 0.42 -17.32 -16.81
N GLY A 767 1.62 -17.70 -16.35
CA GLY A 767 1.95 -19.08 -16.04
C GLY A 767 3.39 -19.22 -15.57
N PHE A 768 3.78 -20.46 -15.33
CA PHE A 768 5.09 -20.79 -14.81
C PHE A 768 5.99 -21.40 -15.89
N VAL A 769 7.17 -20.85 -16.08
CA VAL A 769 8.27 -21.52 -16.78
C VAL A 769 9.13 -22.20 -15.72
N VAL A 770 9.20 -23.53 -15.79
CA VAL A 770 9.98 -24.33 -14.84
C VAL A 770 11.17 -24.91 -15.56
N LEU A 771 12.38 -24.59 -15.08
CA LEU A 771 13.64 -25.09 -15.60
C LEU A 771 14.16 -26.18 -14.69
N ARG A 772 14.36 -27.40 -15.23
CA ARG A 772 14.86 -28.55 -14.46
C ARG A 772 15.73 -29.47 -15.29
N HIS A 773 16.53 -30.30 -14.65
CA HIS A 773 17.31 -31.29 -15.36
C HIS A 773 16.41 -32.36 -16.04
N PRO A 774 16.80 -32.84 -17.23
CA PRO A 774 16.01 -33.83 -17.93
C PRO A 774 15.82 -35.10 -17.09
N ASN A 775 14.58 -35.52 -16.90
CA ASN A 775 14.28 -36.82 -16.31
C ASN A 775 13.50 -37.69 -17.29
N ALA A 776 13.43 -39.04 -17.02
CA ALA A 776 12.84 -40.00 -17.92
C ALA A 776 11.32 -39.93 -18.11
N MET A 777 10.61 -38.94 -17.52
CA MET A 777 9.16 -38.81 -17.71
C MET A 777 8.84 -38.05 -19.01
N PRO A 778 8.17 -38.68 -19.97
CA PRO A 778 7.74 -37.99 -21.18
C PRO A 778 6.68 -36.94 -20.84
N LEU A 779 6.88 -35.72 -21.30
CA LEU A 779 5.84 -34.67 -21.27
C LEU A 779 4.87 -34.85 -22.42
N ALA A 780 3.59 -34.64 -22.17
CA ALA A 780 2.54 -35.05 -23.08
C ALA A 780 2.44 -34.23 -24.37
N SER A 781 2.83 -32.97 -24.40
CA SER A 781 2.67 -32.09 -25.57
C SER A 781 3.57 -30.84 -25.51
N LEU A 782 3.86 -30.26 -26.68
CA LEU A 782 4.50 -28.97 -26.81
C LEU A 782 3.50 -27.85 -26.46
N TYR A 783 3.97 -26.85 -25.75
CA TYR A 783 3.22 -25.62 -25.53
C TYR A 783 3.32 -24.75 -26.77
N ARG A 784 2.17 -24.46 -27.40
CA ARG A 784 2.00 -23.58 -28.57
C ARG A 784 3.22 -23.58 -29.52
N SER A 785 3.33 -24.63 -30.34
CA SER A 785 4.40 -24.73 -31.32
C SER A 785 4.20 -23.72 -32.44
N ASP A 786 5.15 -22.82 -32.66
CA ASP A 786 5.15 -21.87 -33.79
C ASP A 786 5.24 -22.54 -35.17
N ASN A 787 5.46 -23.85 -35.22
CA ASN A 787 5.73 -24.61 -36.46
C ASN A 787 4.50 -25.25 -37.07
N HIS A 788 3.30 -25.13 -36.49
CA HIS A 788 2.07 -25.67 -37.08
C HIS A 788 1.07 -24.53 -37.28
N SER A 789 0.62 -24.35 -38.51
CA SER A 789 -0.52 -23.49 -38.77
C SER A 789 -1.73 -24.08 -38.05
N ASP A 790 -2.24 -23.39 -37.06
CA ASP A 790 -3.49 -23.72 -36.39
C ASP A 790 -4.61 -23.77 -37.45
N SER A 791 -5.37 -24.84 -37.45
CA SER A 791 -6.59 -24.89 -38.24
C SER A 791 -7.74 -24.38 -37.39
N VAL A 792 -8.43 -23.36 -37.83
CA VAL A 792 -9.55 -22.75 -37.10
C VAL A 792 -10.86 -23.13 -37.79
N ILE A 793 -11.81 -23.63 -37.00
CA ILE A 793 -13.19 -23.89 -37.44
C ILE A 793 -14.07 -22.94 -36.63
N GLU A 794 -14.74 -22.04 -37.33
CA GLU A 794 -15.71 -21.11 -36.73
C GLU A 794 -17.08 -21.76 -36.54
N ILE A 795 -17.71 -21.51 -35.39
CA ILE A 795 -19.06 -21.98 -35.05
C ILE A 795 -19.87 -20.75 -34.67
N ASN A 796 -20.22 -19.93 -35.70
CA ASN A 796 -20.72 -18.57 -35.39
C ASN A 796 -22.20 -18.36 -35.66
N ASP A 797 -22.86 -19.26 -36.45
CA ASP A 797 -24.22 -19.03 -36.94
C ASP A 797 -25.29 -19.85 -36.20
N ASP A 798 -26.53 -19.39 -36.26
CA ASP A 798 -27.75 -20.08 -35.82
C ASP A 798 -27.72 -20.68 -34.40
N TRP A 799 -27.36 -19.88 -33.43
CA TRP A 799 -27.42 -20.27 -32.04
C TRP A 799 -28.84 -20.20 -31.48
N GLN A 800 -29.30 -21.25 -30.82
CA GLN A 800 -30.42 -21.14 -29.89
C GLN A 800 -29.89 -20.68 -28.55
N VAL A 801 -30.41 -19.58 -28.03
CA VAL A 801 -29.99 -19.01 -26.75
C VAL A 801 -31.18 -18.92 -25.79
N ASP A 802 -31.07 -19.60 -24.67
CA ASP A 802 -32.07 -19.63 -23.62
C ASP A 802 -31.64 -18.71 -22.48
N PHE A 803 -32.23 -17.53 -22.37
CA PHE A 803 -32.02 -16.58 -21.28
C PHE A 803 -32.86 -16.98 -20.07
N LEU A 804 -32.20 -17.31 -18.97
CA LEU A 804 -32.81 -17.66 -17.70
C LEU A 804 -33.18 -16.38 -16.93
N LEU A 805 -34.41 -15.90 -17.16
CA LEU A 805 -34.91 -14.72 -16.46
C LEU A 805 -35.41 -15.08 -15.05
N ALA A 806 -35.73 -14.07 -14.23
CA ALA A 806 -36.16 -14.29 -12.84
C ALA A 806 -37.44 -15.12 -12.68
N LYS A 807 -38.33 -15.10 -13.66
CA LYS A 807 -39.64 -15.77 -13.60
C LYS A 807 -39.86 -16.80 -14.70
N ASP A 808 -39.15 -16.72 -15.80
CA ASP A 808 -39.34 -17.54 -17.00
C ASP A 808 -38.04 -17.74 -17.77
N THR A 809 -38.07 -18.51 -18.82
CA THR A 809 -36.96 -18.67 -19.78
C THR A 809 -37.39 -18.09 -21.10
N LEU A 810 -36.59 -17.21 -21.67
CA LEU A 810 -36.81 -16.65 -23.00
C LEU A 810 -35.83 -17.27 -23.98
N SER A 811 -36.36 -18.03 -24.93
CA SER A 811 -35.57 -18.62 -26.01
C SER A 811 -35.54 -17.72 -27.24
N LEU A 812 -34.37 -17.48 -27.78
CA LEU A 812 -34.13 -16.65 -28.96
C LEU A 812 -33.22 -17.41 -29.94
N MET A 813 -33.63 -17.42 -31.23
CA MET A 813 -32.70 -17.79 -32.29
C MET A 813 -31.80 -16.60 -32.61
N MET A 814 -30.51 -16.78 -32.45
CA MET A 814 -29.49 -15.76 -32.67
C MET A 814 -28.68 -16.14 -33.92
N PRO A 815 -29.01 -15.54 -35.09
CA PRO A 815 -28.32 -15.89 -36.35
C PRO A 815 -26.81 -15.59 -36.31
N GLN A 816 -26.44 -14.57 -35.55
CA GLN A 816 -25.05 -14.21 -35.29
C GLN A 816 -24.87 -13.86 -33.81
N LEU A 817 -23.71 -14.17 -33.26
CA LEU A 817 -23.35 -13.77 -31.89
C LEU A 817 -23.35 -12.25 -31.75
N CYS A 818 -23.89 -11.74 -30.68
CA CYS A 818 -23.96 -10.31 -30.43
C CYS A 818 -23.94 -9.97 -28.93
N ASP A 819 -23.60 -8.73 -28.63
CA ASP A 819 -23.73 -8.18 -27.29
C ASP A 819 -25.22 -8.09 -26.90
N TRP A 820 -25.58 -8.70 -25.77
CA TRP A 820 -26.98 -8.68 -25.29
C TRP A 820 -27.50 -7.27 -25.06
N THR A 821 -26.63 -6.31 -24.71
CA THR A 821 -27.02 -4.91 -24.48
C THR A 821 -27.50 -4.19 -25.75
N LEU A 822 -27.27 -4.76 -26.92
CA LEU A 822 -27.68 -4.23 -28.21
C LEU A 822 -29.01 -4.83 -28.69
N LEU A 823 -29.60 -5.80 -27.97
CA LEU A 823 -30.90 -6.38 -28.30
C LEU A 823 -32.03 -5.42 -28.00
N ASP A 824 -33.08 -5.40 -28.83
CA ASP A 824 -34.24 -4.50 -28.70
C ASP A 824 -35.10 -4.82 -27.48
N ASP A 825 -35.15 -6.09 -27.03
CA ASP A 825 -35.91 -6.49 -25.84
C ASP A 825 -35.21 -6.01 -24.57
N GLU A 826 -35.85 -5.10 -23.84
CA GLU A 826 -35.30 -4.55 -22.61
C GLU A 826 -34.99 -5.60 -21.53
N ARG A 827 -35.70 -6.73 -21.53
CA ARG A 827 -35.44 -7.83 -20.60
C ARG A 827 -34.07 -8.46 -20.88
N LEU A 828 -33.64 -8.49 -22.15
CA LEU A 828 -32.36 -9.01 -22.61
C LEU A 828 -31.25 -7.96 -22.54
N LYS A 829 -31.57 -6.74 -22.96
CA LYS A 829 -30.65 -5.59 -22.88
C LYS A 829 -30.07 -5.37 -21.51
N TYR A 830 -30.89 -5.49 -20.47
CA TYR A 830 -30.52 -5.35 -19.08
C TYR A 830 -30.32 -6.69 -18.34
N HIS A 831 -30.22 -7.79 -19.08
CA HIS A 831 -30.09 -9.10 -18.46
C HIS A 831 -28.75 -9.20 -17.70
N SER A 832 -28.83 -9.67 -16.45
CA SER A 832 -27.69 -10.14 -15.67
C SER A 832 -28.02 -11.49 -15.07
N GLY A 833 -27.15 -12.46 -15.29
CA GLY A 833 -27.39 -13.83 -14.89
C GLY A 833 -26.93 -14.80 -15.97
N ARG A 834 -27.68 -15.86 -16.15
CA ARG A 834 -27.30 -16.97 -17.03
C ARG A 834 -28.05 -16.95 -18.35
N ALA A 835 -27.31 -17.21 -19.44
CA ALA A 835 -27.87 -17.58 -20.73
C ALA A 835 -27.18 -18.86 -21.24
N ILE A 836 -27.92 -19.74 -21.83
CA ILE A 836 -27.43 -21.03 -22.34
C ILE A 836 -27.49 -21.02 -23.85
N TYR A 837 -26.34 -21.15 -24.48
CA TYR A 837 -26.18 -21.22 -25.92
C TYR A 837 -26.14 -22.69 -26.35
N HIS A 838 -26.96 -23.09 -27.28
CA HIS A 838 -27.02 -24.43 -27.84
C HIS A 838 -26.69 -24.43 -29.32
N ARG A 839 -25.79 -25.34 -29.73
CA ARG A 839 -25.42 -25.51 -31.13
C ARG A 839 -25.00 -26.96 -31.42
N PHE A 840 -25.36 -27.43 -32.58
CA PHE A 840 -24.77 -28.64 -33.18
C PHE A 840 -23.72 -28.25 -34.20
N PHE A 841 -22.59 -28.96 -34.21
CA PHE A 841 -21.50 -28.73 -35.17
C PHE A 841 -20.87 -30.06 -35.55
N ASN A 842 -20.20 -30.10 -36.71
CA ASN A 842 -19.56 -31.30 -37.20
C ASN A 842 -18.03 -31.17 -37.11
N VAL A 843 -17.40 -32.24 -36.70
CA VAL A 843 -15.93 -32.33 -36.64
C VAL A 843 -15.49 -33.51 -37.49
N ALA A 844 -14.51 -33.28 -38.39
CA ALA A 844 -13.85 -34.34 -39.12
C ALA A 844 -12.96 -35.15 -38.19
N LYS A 845 -12.53 -36.34 -38.61
CA LYS A 845 -11.63 -37.16 -37.85
C LYS A 845 -10.34 -36.38 -37.48
N ILE A 846 -10.11 -36.22 -36.19
CA ILE A 846 -8.92 -35.55 -35.65
C ILE A 846 -7.76 -36.58 -35.60
N ALA A 847 -6.56 -36.17 -36.05
CA ALA A 847 -5.39 -37.03 -35.96
C ALA A 847 -4.99 -37.24 -34.50
N GLU A 848 -4.56 -38.43 -34.13
CA GLU A 848 -4.22 -38.84 -32.75
C GLU A 848 -3.17 -37.93 -32.06
N ASN A 849 -2.35 -37.23 -32.85
CA ASN A 849 -1.30 -36.33 -32.37
C ASN A 849 -1.74 -34.87 -32.30
N ARG A 850 -3.01 -34.56 -32.56
CA ARG A 850 -3.59 -33.20 -32.52
C ARG A 850 -4.48 -33.03 -31.32
N ARG A 851 -4.47 -31.81 -30.79
CA ARG A 851 -5.40 -31.39 -29.75
C ARG A 851 -6.33 -30.27 -30.27
N VAL A 852 -7.53 -30.25 -29.74
CA VAL A 852 -8.55 -29.26 -30.12
C VAL A 852 -8.90 -28.41 -28.90
N PHE A 853 -8.82 -27.10 -29.11
CA PHE A 853 -9.20 -26.13 -28.10
C PHE A 853 -10.46 -25.38 -28.55
N LEU A 854 -11.41 -25.23 -27.66
CA LEU A 854 -12.56 -24.33 -27.89
C LEU A 854 -12.23 -22.97 -27.31
N ARG A 855 -12.26 -21.95 -28.17
CA ARG A 855 -12.01 -20.54 -27.81
C ARG A 855 -13.31 -19.74 -27.88
N LEU A 856 -13.54 -18.88 -26.88
CA LEU A 856 -14.66 -17.95 -26.83
C LEU A 856 -14.14 -16.51 -26.98
N SER A 857 -14.07 -16.03 -28.20
CA SER A 857 -13.63 -14.67 -28.49
C SER A 857 -14.71 -13.66 -28.14
N GLY A 858 -14.39 -12.66 -27.32
CA GLY A 858 -15.35 -11.66 -26.85
C GLY A 858 -16.30 -12.15 -25.74
N LEU A 859 -15.88 -13.12 -24.94
CA LEU A 859 -16.56 -13.45 -23.68
C LEU A 859 -16.25 -12.39 -22.61
N HIS A 860 -17.29 -11.77 -22.06
CA HIS A 860 -17.12 -10.63 -21.16
C HIS A 860 -17.11 -10.94 -19.67
N ALA A 861 -17.42 -12.19 -19.25
CA ALA A 861 -17.36 -12.58 -17.85
C ALA A 861 -16.88 -14.02 -17.67
N ALA A 862 -17.78 -15.00 -17.67
CA ALA A 862 -17.40 -16.39 -17.52
C ALA A 862 -18.39 -17.32 -18.20
N ALA A 863 -17.91 -18.51 -18.60
CA ALA A 863 -18.75 -19.55 -19.20
C ALA A 863 -18.38 -20.92 -18.67
N SER A 864 -19.38 -21.82 -18.57
CA SER A 864 -19.15 -23.26 -18.42
C SER A 864 -19.57 -23.97 -19.69
N LEU A 865 -18.88 -25.07 -20.02
CA LEU A 865 -19.05 -25.81 -21.27
C LEU A 865 -19.49 -27.23 -21.03
N ARG A 866 -20.38 -27.68 -21.90
CA ARG A 866 -20.70 -29.10 -22.07
C ARG A 866 -20.60 -29.46 -23.56
N ILE A 867 -20.00 -30.63 -23.81
CA ILE A 867 -19.98 -31.21 -25.14
C ILE A 867 -20.52 -32.63 -25.04
N ASN A 868 -21.48 -32.94 -25.88
CA ASN A 868 -22.17 -34.27 -25.92
C ASN A 868 -22.75 -34.67 -24.54
N GLY A 869 -23.21 -33.67 -23.77
CA GLY A 869 -23.79 -33.84 -22.44
C GLY A 869 -22.76 -33.99 -21.31
N GLN A 870 -21.46 -34.02 -21.61
CA GLN A 870 -20.36 -34.13 -20.64
C GLN A 870 -19.85 -32.74 -20.25
N GLU A 871 -19.60 -32.52 -18.96
CA GLU A 871 -18.99 -31.27 -18.47
C GLU A 871 -17.52 -31.22 -18.86
N VAL A 872 -17.11 -30.15 -19.53
CA VAL A 872 -15.73 -29.90 -19.96
C VAL A 872 -14.97 -29.05 -18.93
N GLY A 873 -15.57 -27.94 -18.48
CA GLY A 873 -14.97 -27.01 -17.55
C GLY A 873 -15.42 -25.55 -17.74
N PHE A 874 -14.57 -24.62 -17.31
CA PHE A 874 -14.87 -23.19 -17.24
C PHE A 874 -13.90 -22.38 -18.11
N ILE A 875 -14.41 -21.36 -18.82
CA ILE A 875 -13.62 -20.30 -19.46
C ILE A 875 -14.01 -19.00 -18.77
N TRP A 876 -13.03 -18.29 -18.17
CA TRP A 876 -13.30 -17.11 -17.36
C TRP A 876 -12.18 -16.04 -17.45
N CYS A 877 -11.09 -16.35 -18.13
CA CYS A 877 -9.95 -15.44 -18.32
C CYS A 877 -9.14 -15.84 -19.56
N SER A 878 -8.21 -14.98 -19.96
CA SER A 878 -7.23 -15.29 -21.02
C SER A 878 -6.47 -16.59 -20.71
N PRO A 879 -6.19 -17.37 -21.77
CA PRO A 879 -6.37 -17.11 -23.21
C PRO A 879 -7.76 -17.38 -23.78
N TRP A 880 -8.79 -17.47 -22.97
CA TRP A 880 -10.22 -17.66 -23.32
C TRP A 880 -10.49 -18.96 -24.06
N GLU A 881 -9.70 -19.99 -23.82
CA GLU A 881 -9.78 -21.30 -24.48
C GLU A 881 -9.69 -22.44 -23.47
N ILE A 882 -10.24 -23.59 -23.85
CA ILE A 882 -10.17 -24.84 -23.07
C ILE A 882 -9.99 -26.02 -24.00
N ASP A 883 -9.19 -27.01 -23.56
CA ASP A 883 -8.99 -28.26 -24.30
C ASP A 883 -10.25 -29.11 -24.29
N VAL A 884 -10.76 -29.42 -25.48
CA VAL A 884 -11.98 -30.20 -25.69
C VAL A 884 -11.74 -31.53 -26.42
N THR A 885 -10.48 -31.88 -26.66
CA THR A 885 -10.08 -33.05 -27.46
C THR A 885 -10.80 -34.34 -27.06
N ASP A 886 -10.82 -34.65 -25.79
CA ASP A 886 -11.32 -35.89 -25.24
C ASP A 886 -12.88 -35.96 -25.21
N TYR A 887 -13.57 -34.87 -25.52
CA TYR A 887 -15.03 -34.75 -25.52
C TYR A 887 -15.67 -34.76 -26.91
N LEU A 888 -14.82 -34.63 -27.94
CA LEU A 888 -15.28 -34.59 -29.32
C LEU A 888 -15.38 -35.99 -29.93
N GLN A 889 -16.36 -36.16 -30.80
CA GLN A 889 -16.53 -37.35 -31.64
C GLN A 889 -16.49 -36.97 -33.12
N GLU A 890 -16.12 -37.91 -33.99
CA GLU A 890 -16.22 -37.73 -35.42
C GLU A 890 -17.70 -37.58 -35.84
N GLY A 891 -18.01 -36.59 -36.68
CA GLY A 891 -19.36 -36.24 -37.06
C GLY A 891 -19.99 -35.17 -36.18
N GLN A 892 -21.28 -35.32 -35.92
CA GLN A 892 -22.07 -34.33 -35.21
C GLN A 892 -21.79 -34.33 -33.70
N ASN A 893 -21.52 -33.14 -33.13
CA ASN A 893 -21.36 -32.87 -31.70
C ASN A 893 -22.39 -31.86 -31.23
N ALA A 894 -22.88 -32.01 -30.03
CA ALA A 894 -23.75 -31.06 -29.34
C ALA A 894 -22.93 -30.19 -28.40
N LEU A 895 -22.98 -28.87 -28.56
CA LEU A 895 -22.30 -27.89 -27.72
C LEU A 895 -23.34 -27.10 -26.92
N GLU A 896 -23.11 -27.01 -25.65
CA GLU A 896 -23.84 -26.17 -24.70
C GLU A 896 -22.85 -25.25 -23.99
N ILE A 897 -23.06 -23.92 -24.06
CA ILE A 897 -22.24 -22.92 -23.38
C ILE A 897 -23.15 -22.13 -22.45
N GLN A 898 -22.99 -22.31 -21.16
CA GLN A 898 -23.68 -21.48 -20.17
C GLN A 898 -22.81 -20.24 -19.85
N VAL A 899 -23.27 -19.08 -20.29
CA VAL A 899 -22.60 -17.79 -20.05
C VAL A 899 -23.24 -17.09 -18.86
N VAL A 900 -22.43 -16.46 -18.03
CA VAL A 900 -22.84 -15.52 -16.98
C VAL A 900 -22.17 -14.17 -17.20
N ASN A 901 -22.86 -13.09 -16.82
CA ASN A 901 -22.32 -11.74 -16.87
C ASN A 901 -22.42 -11.02 -15.51
N GLN A 902 -21.83 -9.83 -15.43
CA GLN A 902 -21.83 -9.00 -14.25
C GLN A 902 -23.23 -8.51 -13.88
N LEU A 903 -23.48 -8.30 -12.58
CA LEU A 903 -24.79 -7.91 -12.05
C LEU A 903 -25.20 -6.47 -12.40
N SER A 904 -24.26 -5.63 -12.79
CA SER A 904 -24.45 -4.18 -12.97
C SER A 904 -25.55 -3.82 -13.96
N ASN A 905 -25.65 -4.54 -15.11
CA ASN A 905 -26.62 -4.23 -16.15
C ASN A 905 -28.07 -4.38 -15.63
N ARG A 906 -28.34 -5.45 -14.87
CA ARG A 906 -29.68 -5.63 -14.27
C ARG A 906 -29.99 -4.55 -13.25
N MET A 907 -29.03 -4.18 -12.40
CA MET A 907 -29.23 -3.11 -11.44
C MET A 907 -29.52 -1.75 -12.11
N ILE A 908 -28.84 -1.44 -13.23
CA ILE A 908 -29.13 -0.23 -14.01
C ILE A 908 -30.54 -0.30 -14.60
N GLY A 909 -30.92 -1.44 -15.20
CA GLY A 909 -32.24 -1.64 -15.76
C GLY A 909 -33.37 -1.49 -14.74
N ASP A 910 -33.16 -2.03 -13.53
CA ASP A 910 -34.15 -1.94 -12.45
C ASP A 910 -34.40 -0.48 -11.98
N LEU A 911 -33.43 0.42 -12.17
CA LEU A 911 -33.64 1.84 -11.82
C LEU A 911 -34.71 2.53 -12.69
N TYR A 912 -35.04 1.99 -13.87
CA TYR A 912 -36.09 2.47 -14.74
C TYR A 912 -37.48 1.85 -14.43
N LEU A 913 -37.51 0.85 -13.51
CA LEU A 913 -38.74 0.17 -13.11
C LEU A 913 -39.27 0.71 -11.76
N PRO A 914 -40.59 0.64 -11.54
CA PRO A 914 -41.17 0.84 -10.22
C PRO A 914 -40.51 -0.09 -9.18
N GLU A 915 -40.41 0.33 -7.96
CA GLU A 915 -39.67 -0.40 -6.90
C GLU A 915 -40.20 -1.83 -6.68
N ASN A 916 -41.52 -2.02 -6.80
CA ASN A 916 -42.16 -3.32 -6.66
C ASN A 916 -41.96 -4.28 -7.85
N GLU A 917 -41.42 -3.79 -8.96
CA GLU A 917 -41.11 -4.56 -10.15
C GLU A 917 -39.61 -4.89 -10.29
N ARG A 918 -38.78 -4.28 -9.44
CA ARG A 918 -37.33 -4.52 -9.43
C ARG A 918 -36.98 -5.93 -8.99
N SER A 919 -36.05 -6.52 -9.68
CA SER A 919 -35.50 -7.84 -9.36
C SER A 919 -34.24 -7.76 -8.46
N THR A 920 -33.64 -6.59 -8.34
CA THR A 920 -32.46 -6.35 -7.50
C THR A 920 -32.79 -5.46 -6.31
N PHE A 921 -32.03 -5.62 -5.24
CA PHE A 921 -32.12 -4.81 -4.03
C PHE A 921 -30.71 -4.54 -3.49
N ALA A 922 -30.41 -3.27 -3.23
CA ALA A 922 -29.16 -2.83 -2.63
C ALA A 922 -29.44 -1.94 -1.42
N THR A 923 -28.76 -2.19 -0.27
CA THR A 923 -28.90 -1.34 0.92
C THR A 923 -28.44 0.09 0.67
N THR A 924 -27.47 0.27 -0.22
CA THR A 924 -27.02 1.58 -0.73
C THR A 924 -26.89 1.45 -2.25
N PRO A 925 -27.44 2.38 -3.03
CA PRO A 925 -27.28 2.36 -4.48
C PRO A 925 -25.81 2.36 -4.91
N ILE A 926 -25.43 1.48 -5.80
CA ILE A 926 -24.07 1.32 -6.33
C ILE A 926 -23.97 1.57 -7.84
N VAL A 927 -25.08 1.79 -8.49
CA VAL A 927 -25.19 2.18 -9.90
C VAL A 927 -26.12 3.37 -10.06
N LYS A 928 -25.99 4.08 -11.17
CA LYS A 928 -26.83 5.23 -11.57
C LYS A 928 -27.48 4.95 -12.93
N PRO A 929 -28.62 5.55 -13.26
CA PRO A 929 -29.23 5.43 -14.57
C PRO A 929 -28.32 5.87 -15.73
N SER A 930 -27.38 6.78 -15.46
CA SER A 930 -26.42 7.28 -16.45
C SER A 930 -25.19 6.39 -16.65
N ASP A 931 -25.04 5.32 -15.87
CA ASP A 931 -23.89 4.44 -16.00
C ASP A 931 -23.99 3.62 -17.29
N LYS A 932 -22.87 3.38 -17.92
CA LYS A 932 -22.79 2.58 -19.15
C LYS A 932 -23.06 1.12 -18.85
N LEU A 933 -23.83 0.48 -19.72
CA LEU A 933 -23.99 -0.97 -19.70
C LEU A 933 -22.65 -1.63 -20.03
N LEU A 934 -22.38 -2.72 -19.36
CA LEU A 934 -21.21 -3.57 -19.63
C LEU A 934 -21.58 -4.53 -20.77
N PRO A 935 -20.70 -4.74 -21.77
CA PRO A 935 -20.89 -5.75 -22.78
C PRO A 935 -21.21 -7.12 -22.16
N ALA A 936 -22.10 -7.88 -22.76
CA ALA A 936 -22.57 -9.14 -22.20
C ALA A 936 -22.77 -10.21 -23.26
N GLY A 937 -22.53 -11.47 -22.88
CA GLY A 937 -22.61 -12.60 -23.77
C GLY A 937 -21.29 -12.94 -24.46
N ILE A 938 -21.38 -13.62 -25.60
CA ILE A 938 -20.25 -13.89 -26.51
C ILE A 938 -20.47 -12.95 -27.71
N THR A 939 -19.56 -12.01 -27.91
CA THR A 939 -19.76 -10.92 -28.86
C THR A 939 -19.05 -11.11 -30.20
N ASN A 940 -18.04 -11.99 -30.26
CA ASN A 940 -17.26 -12.17 -31.47
C ASN A 940 -17.43 -13.59 -32.05
N ALA A 941 -16.66 -14.57 -31.61
CA ALA A 941 -16.62 -15.88 -32.23
C ALA A 941 -16.52 -17.01 -31.19
N VAL A 942 -17.06 -18.16 -31.59
CA VAL A 942 -16.78 -19.48 -31.00
C VAL A 942 -15.98 -20.26 -32.02
N GLU A 943 -14.77 -20.68 -31.63
CA GLU A 943 -13.76 -21.26 -32.54
C GLU A 943 -13.26 -22.58 -31.99
N LEU A 944 -13.10 -23.58 -32.86
CA LEU A 944 -12.27 -24.75 -32.57
C LEU A 944 -10.91 -24.54 -33.21
N ILE A 945 -9.88 -24.62 -32.38
CA ILE A 945 -8.48 -24.47 -32.78
C ILE A 945 -7.82 -25.83 -32.70
N ILE A 946 -7.39 -26.36 -33.83
CA ILE A 946 -6.73 -27.65 -33.94
C ILE A 946 -5.22 -27.43 -34.03
N ARG A 947 -4.52 -27.83 -32.97
CA ARG A 947 -3.05 -27.71 -32.83
C ARG A 947 -2.32 -29.02 -32.92
#